data_9b9315dc83458cd462a74caa5ee54198
#
_entry.id   9b9315dc83458cd462a74caa5ee54198
#
_cell.length_a   1.000
_cell.length_b   1.000
_cell.length_c   1.000
_cell.angle_alpha   90.00
_cell.angle_beta   90.00
_cell.angle_gamma   90.00
#
_symmetry.space_group_name_H-M   'P 1'
#
loop_
_entity.id
_entity.type
_entity.pdbx_description
1 polymer ?
#
loop_
_entity_poly.entity_id
_entity_poly.type
_entity_poly.pdbx_seq_one_letter_code
_entity_poly.pdbx_strand_id
1 'polypeptide(L)'
;MRKLLLLLFTLIPAVVWAQRYDLSGRVLVKGTDKPIAQAVVELPQAGLWAVADGDGNFTVKGVPKGATRFVVSCLGYATTETELDVRAGMGRILLYAPEDNLKLESVVVTAKEAPNAMATSRTIGGNAIDHLQMVNASDISSLLPGGKTINPDLTKDNVFSLRSGGSAAGNASFGTAVEVDGVRISTNASLGEMSGASTRNIASTNIESVEVVTGVPSAEYGDISSGVVKISTRKGKTPYTLVLSTNPRTKQISASKGFDLGTDRGVLNSSVEYTRAMKNPTSPYSSYSRTGIALNYQNTFAKVLRFNFGVTANIGGMNTEDDPDAQVGEWEKVRDNALRANTSLKWLLNKPWITCVDFDASLSYADKLARRHTYQSSATETPAVHAESEGYYIAEMLPATFYTTRNIDSKQLDYAANLKATWVRSWGDVHSNAKIGASWRANGNVGEGEYYAAPPLAPDGYRPRPYTDIPYMHNLAAYLEETLTVPLGTTSLQLMAGVRAEKTFIKNTQYENTSSLSPRLNLKFRINDHVTVRGGWGITEKLPSFNVLYPLPEYRDTRVFSNTYSPNRSVYVYHTQPYQILYNDNLRWQRNRNAEVGVDLRIGGTSVSLVGYFNRTKYPYEPFSYKVMGLPSKMPDGSSFQMPSNPLFRVDSQTGEIFVRDKDDPSAGWIAMETTSTKRTFVKNTYQDNGSPVD
;
A
#
# COMPACT_ATOMS: atom_id res chain seq x y z
N MET A 1 -1.02 -31.27 -18.43
CA MET A 1 -0.04 -30.18 -18.35
C MET A 1 1.20 -30.38 -19.23
N ARG A 2 1.86 -31.54 -19.26
CA ARG A 2 3.07 -31.77 -20.13
C ARG A 2 2.80 -31.63 -21.65
N LYS A 3 1.60 -32.00 -22.13
CA LYS A 3 1.24 -31.89 -23.56
C LYS A 3 0.87 -30.45 -23.99
N LEU A 4 0.44 -29.58 -23.06
CA LEU A 4 0.15 -28.16 -23.34
C LEU A 4 1.43 -27.30 -23.45
N LEU A 5 2.46 -27.65 -22.68
CA LEU A 5 3.78 -27.01 -22.74
C LEU A 5 4.53 -27.36 -24.05
N LEU A 6 4.36 -28.56 -24.57
CA LEU A 6 4.95 -28.97 -25.86
C LEU A 6 4.26 -28.29 -27.06
N LEU A 7 2.96 -27.99 -26.98
CA LEU A 7 2.25 -27.26 -28.03
C LEU A 7 2.65 -25.78 -28.11
N LEU A 8 3.07 -25.18 -27.00
CA LEU A 8 3.60 -23.80 -26.97
C LEU A 8 5.00 -23.69 -27.62
N PHE A 9 5.76 -24.75 -27.61
CA PHE A 9 7.11 -24.76 -28.19
C PHE A 9 7.16 -25.14 -29.68
N THR A 10 6.09 -25.66 -30.27
CA THR A 10 6.04 -26.09 -31.68
C THR A 10 5.52 -25.03 -32.64
N LEU A 11 5.06 -23.85 -32.14
CA LEU A 11 4.74 -22.67 -32.97
C LEU A 11 6.01 -21.85 -33.25
N ILE A 12 7.05 -22.46 -33.84
CA ILE A 12 8.15 -21.71 -34.43
C ILE A 12 7.63 -21.16 -35.76
N PRO A 13 7.40 -19.85 -35.91
CA PRO A 13 6.97 -19.30 -37.20
C PRO A 13 8.08 -19.38 -38.20
N ALA A 14 7.75 -19.79 -39.40
CA ALA A 14 8.63 -19.70 -40.57
C ALA A 14 9.20 -18.27 -40.64
N VAL A 15 10.52 -18.16 -40.73
CA VAL A 15 11.23 -16.87 -40.78
C VAL A 15 10.84 -16.15 -42.06
N VAL A 16 9.91 -15.21 -41.97
CA VAL A 16 9.63 -14.24 -43.02
C VAL A 16 10.66 -13.12 -42.87
N TRP A 17 11.46 -12.90 -43.87
CA TRP A 17 12.43 -11.79 -43.89
C TRP A 17 11.67 -10.46 -43.97
N ALA A 18 11.40 -9.80 -42.83
CA ALA A 18 10.80 -8.47 -42.80
C ALA A 18 11.82 -7.46 -43.33
N GLN A 19 11.40 -6.62 -44.25
CA GLN A 19 12.18 -5.49 -44.75
C GLN A 19 12.35 -4.48 -43.61
N ARG A 20 13.60 -4.11 -43.34
CA ARG A 20 13.96 -3.12 -42.31
C ARG A 20 14.62 -1.91 -42.95
N TYR A 21 14.36 -0.73 -42.41
CA TYR A 21 14.86 0.53 -42.93
C TYR A 21 15.55 1.33 -41.82
N ASP A 22 16.63 2.03 -42.17
CA ASP A 22 17.20 3.03 -41.29
C ASP A 22 16.43 4.35 -41.49
N LEU A 23 15.88 4.89 -40.43
CA LEU A 23 15.01 6.04 -40.46
C LEU A 23 15.66 7.20 -39.75
N SER A 24 15.89 8.30 -40.46
CA SER A 24 16.42 9.53 -39.89
C SER A 24 15.32 10.56 -39.71
N GLY A 25 15.39 11.34 -38.66
CA GLY A 25 14.40 12.35 -38.36
C GLY A 25 14.93 13.48 -37.52
N ARG A 26 14.03 14.37 -37.14
CA ARG A 26 14.29 15.49 -36.23
C ARG A 26 13.15 15.65 -35.25
N VAL A 27 13.49 15.88 -33.98
CA VAL A 27 12.50 16.19 -32.93
C VAL A 27 12.45 17.70 -32.74
N LEU A 28 11.25 18.24 -32.81
CA LEU A 28 10.98 19.68 -32.77
C LEU A 28 9.93 20.01 -31.69
N VAL A 29 9.98 21.23 -31.18
CA VAL A 29 8.95 21.77 -30.29
C VAL A 29 7.71 22.11 -31.13
N LYS A 30 6.56 21.56 -30.75
CA LYS A 30 5.29 21.82 -31.43
C LYS A 30 4.92 23.32 -31.37
N GLY A 31 4.80 23.93 -32.53
CA GLY A 31 4.40 25.34 -32.68
C GLY A 31 5.53 26.36 -32.72
N THR A 32 6.79 25.97 -32.44
CA THR A 32 7.96 26.89 -32.55
C THR A 32 9.05 26.37 -33.45
N ASP A 33 8.97 25.08 -33.85
CA ASP A 33 9.96 24.35 -34.67
C ASP A 33 11.41 24.41 -34.12
N LYS A 34 11.58 24.76 -32.85
CA LYS A 34 12.88 24.69 -32.18
C LYS A 34 13.31 23.25 -31.97
N PRO A 35 14.58 22.88 -32.19
CA PRO A 35 15.04 21.52 -31.99
C PRO A 35 15.01 21.15 -30.50
N ILE A 36 14.65 19.90 -30.22
CA ILE A 36 14.68 19.31 -28.90
C ILE A 36 15.91 18.41 -28.81
N ALA A 37 16.95 18.90 -28.15
CA ALA A 37 18.14 18.11 -27.87
C ALA A 37 17.85 17.01 -26.84
N GLN A 38 18.57 15.87 -26.97
CA GLN A 38 18.48 14.73 -26.04
C GLN A 38 17.09 14.09 -25.92
N ALA A 39 16.16 14.40 -26.85
CA ALA A 39 14.89 13.69 -26.92
C ALA A 39 15.14 12.22 -27.22
N VAL A 40 14.45 11.35 -26.51
CA VAL A 40 14.50 9.91 -26.77
C VAL A 40 13.31 9.56 -27.65
N VAL A 41 13.60 8.99 -28.79
CA VAL A 41 12.63 8.45 -29.74
C VAL A 41 12.60 6.95 -29.55
N GLU A 42 11.52 6.44 -29.03
CA GLU A 42 11.31 5.01 -28.80
C GLU A 42 10.29 4.45 -29.79
N LEU A 43 10.54 3.24 -30.24
CA LEU A 43 9.62 2.41 -31.02
C LEU A 43 9.27 1.19 -30.14
N PRO A 44 8.32 1.29 -29.21
CA PRO A 44 8.09 0.26 -28.20
C PRO A 44 7.75 -1.10 -28.77
N GLN A 45 7.07 -1.13 -29.92
CA GLN A 45 6.67 -2.37 -30.60
C GLN A 45 7.89 -3.10 -31.20
N ALA A 46 8.86 -2.34 -31.73
CA ALA A 46 10.06 -2.90 -32.36
C ALA A 46 11.26 -2.99 -31.39
N GLY A 47 11.14 -2.41 -30.18
CA GLY A 47 12.22 -2.35 -29.18
C GLY A 47 13.41 -1.54 -29.64
N LEU A 48 13.18 -0.60 -30.55
CA LEU A 48 14.21 0.28 -31.07
C LEU A 48 14.11 1.64 -30.41
N TRP A 49 15.22 2.33 -30.32
CA TRP A 49 15.27 3.68 -29.81
C TRP A 49 16.47 4.44 -30.36
N ALA A 50 16.38 5.76 -30.36
CA ALA A 50 17.48 6.66 -30.65
C ALA A 50 17.39 7.89 -29.73
N VAL A 51 18.53 8.55 -29.53
CA VAL A 51 18.58 9.83 -28.79
C VAL A 51 18.95 10.93 -29.78
N ALA A 52 18.19 12.01 -29.77
CA ALA A 52 18.42 13.16 -30.61
C ALA A 52 19.69 13.91 -30.20
N ASP A 53 20.44 14.41 -31.16
CA ASP A 53 21.61 15.25 -30.96
C ASP A 53 21.24 16.69 -30.51
N GLY A 54 22.21 17.58 -30.42
CA GLY A 54 22.00 18.99 -30.04
C GLY A 54 21.08 19.78 -30.96
N ASP A 55 20.99 19.37 -32.25
CA ASP A 55 20.11 19.95 -33.26
C ASP A 55 18.78 19.18 -33.40
N GLY A 56 18.49 18.24 -32.49
CA GLY A 56 17.31 17.45 -32.49
C GLY A 56 17.29 16.29 -33.50
N ASN A 57 18.39 16.02 -34.22
CA ASN A 57 18.42 14.98 -35.22
C ASN A 57 18.60 13.61 -34.56
N PHE A 58 17.92 12.59 -35.10
CA PHE A 58 18.05 11.20 -34.65
C PHE A 58 18.08 10.24 -35.83
N THR A 59 18.60 9.06 -35.62
CA THR A 59 18.54 7.95 -36.57
C THR A 59 18.25 6.65 -35.83
N VAL A 60 17.14 6.00 -36.18
CA VAL A 60 16.76 4.67 -35.68
C VAL A 60 17.10 3.65 -36.77
N LYS A 61 17.95 2.68 -36.46
CA LYS A 61 18.33 1.65 -37.40
C LYS A 61 17.41 0.43 -37.31
N GLY A 62 17.12 -0.16 -38.46
CA GLY A 62 16.40 -1.42 -38.53
C GLY A 62 14.91 -1.34 -38.21
N VAL A 63 14.25 -0.23 -38.51
CA VAL A 63 12.80 -0.04 -38.29
C VAL A 63 12.01 -0.95 -39.23
N PRO A 64 11.05 -1.73 -38.74
CA PRO A 64 10.22 -2.60 -39.56
C PRO A 64 9.31 -1.79 -40.50
N LYS A 65 8.98 -2.36 -41.66
CA LYS A 65 8.02 -1.80 -42.60
C LYS A 65 6.61 -1.84 -42.02
N GLY A 66 5.79 -0.80 -42.24
CA GLY A 66 4.38 -0.74 -41.87
C GLY A 66 4.10 0.26 -40.75
N ALA A 67 2.88 0.22 -40.25
CA ALA A 67 2.44 1.12 -39.19
C ALA A 67 3.28 0.96 -37.92
N THR A 68 4.09 1.95 -37.64
CA THR A 68 5.04 1.95 -36.52
C THR A 68 4.75 3.13 -35.61
N ARG A 69 4.64 2.87 -34.32
CA ARG A 69 4.42 3.87 -33.31
C ARG A 69 5.74 4.40 -32.78
N PHE A 70 5.91 5.71 -32.84
CA PHE A 70 7.01 6.48 -32.31
C PHE A 70 6.55 7.15 -31.02
N VAL A 71 7.30 6.97 -29.94
CA VAL A 71 7.11 7.66 -28.67
C VAL A 71 8.29 8.59 -28.47
N VAL A 72 8.01 9.88 -28.37
CA VAL A 72 9.04 10.91 -28.10
C VAL A 72 8.92 11.31 -26.65
N SER A 73 10.00 11.16 -25.89
CA SER A 73 10.11 11.61 -24.51
C SER A 73 11.35 12.48 -24.32
N CYS A 74 11.18 13.63 -23.68
CA CYS A 74 12.27 14.53 -23.29
C CYS A 74 11.92 15.27 -22.02
N LEU A 75 12.92 15.57 -21.21
CA LEU A 75 12.73 16.32 -19.97
C LEU A 75 12.25 17.75 -20.28
N GLY A 76 11.09 18.14 -19.72
CA GLY A 76 10.47 19.45 -19.95
C GLY A 76 9.52 19.53 -21.16
N TYR A 77 9.22 18.38 -21.74
CA TYR A 77 8.26 18.26 -22.84
C TYR A 77 7.28 17.12 -22.55
N ALA A 78 6.03 17.31 -22.96
CA ALA A 78 5.04 16.25 -22.83
C ALA A 78 5.39 15.07 -23.76
N THR A 79 5.34 13.86 -23.21
CA THR A 79 5.55 12.65 -24.00
C THR A 79 4.51 12.56 -25.11
N THR A 80 4.96 12.44 -26.35
CA THR A 80 4.09 12.43 -27.54
C THR A 80 4.22 11.12 -28.26
N GLU A 81 3.10 10.63 -28.77
CA GLU A 81 3.01 9.42 -29.57
C GLU A 81 2.57 9.77 -30.98
N THR A 82 3.27 9.24 -31.96
CA THR A 82 2.97 9.43 -33.38
C THR A 82 3.04 8.10 -34.09
N GLU A 83 2.01 7.73 -34.83
CA GLU A 83 1.99 6.51 -35.66
C GLU A 83 2.34 6.91 -37.10
N LEU A 84 3.34 6.27 -37.68
CA LEU A 84 3.80 6.48 -39.04
C LEU A 84 3.86 5.16 -39.80
N ASP A 85 3.42 5.16 -41.06
CA ASP A 85 3.53 4.00 -41.93
C ASP A 85 4.91 4.00 -42.61
N VAL A 86 5.82 3.18 -42.10
CA VAL A 86 7.24 3.11 -42.51
C VAL A 86 7.33 2.38 -43.88
N ARG A 87 7.88 3.07 -44.90
CA ARG A 87 8.06 2.55 -46.27
C ARG A 87 9.47 2.74 -46.76
N ALA A 88 9.85 2.01 -47.81
CA ALA A 88 11.13 2.22 -48.50
C ALA A 88 11.25 3.64 -49.08
N GLY A 89 12.41 4.24 -48.92
CA GLY A 89 12.66 5.58 -49.48
C GLY A 89 11.99 6.73 -48.72
N MET A 90 11.53 6.47 -47.47
CA MET A 90 10.98 7.51 -46.61
C MET A 90 12.06 8.56 -46.30
N GLY A 91 11.73 9.81 -46.59
CA GLY A 91 12.64 10.92 -46.31
C GLY A 91 12.78 11.16 -44.79
N ARG A 92 13.39 12.26 -44.41
CA ARG A 92 13.58 12.65 -43.02
C ARG A 92 12.22 12.91 -42.35
N ILE A 93 11.93 12.21 -41.27
CA ILE A 93 10.68 12.40 -40.50
C ILE A 93 10.80 13.53 -39.46
N LEU A 94 9.70 14.24 -39.24
CA LEU A 94 9.61 15.25 -38.19
C LEU A 94 8.69 14.74 -37.09
N LEU A 95 9.19 14.73 -35.87
CA LEU A 95 8.42 14.39 -34.68
C LEU A 95 8.31 15.63 -33.80
N TYR A 96 7.12 15.88 -33.27
CA TYR A 96 6.82 17.06 -32.48
C TYR A 96 6.47 16.68 -31.05
N ALA A 97 7.10 17.36 -30.09
CA ALA A 97 6.69 17.29 -28.69
C ALA A 97 6.33 18.71 -28.21
N PRO A 98 5.15 18.91 -27.62
CA PRO A 98 4.81 20.21 -27.04
C PRO A 98 5.63 20.43 -25.77
N GLU A 99 6.01 21.70 -25.51
CA GLU A 99 6.48 22.07 -24.18
C GLU A 99 5.38 21.71 -23.17
N ASP A 100 5.79 21.18 -22.03
CA ASP A 100 4.86 20.83 -20.96
C ASP A 100 4.36 22.11 -20.28
N ASN A 101 3.66 22.90 -21.03
CA ASN A 101 2.99 24.13 -20.58
C ASN A 101 1.57 23.75 -20.19
N LEU A 102 1.19 24.05 -18.96
CA LEU A 102 -0.19 24.03 -18.46
C LEU A 102 -1.10 24.92 -19.35
N LYS A 103 -1.44 24.43 -20.54
CA LYS A 103 -2.49 25.04 -21.34
C LYS A 103 -3.82 24.52 -20.81
N LEU A 104 -4.69 25.43 -20.41
CA LEU A 104 -6.11 25.21 -20.18
C LEU A 104 -6.78 24.84 -21.52
N GLU A 105 -6.59 23.60 -21.96
CA GLU A 105 -7.44 23.00 -22.97
C GLU A 105 -8.76 22.60 -22.32
N SER A 106 -9.85 22.59 -23.10
CA SER A 106 -11.16 22.15 -22.59
C SER A 106 -11.04 20.76 -21.95
N VAL A 107 -11.20 20.71 -20.64
CA VAL A 107 -10.88 19.53 -19.86
C VAL A 107 -12.06 18.59 -19.86
N VAL A 108 -11.88 17.43 -20.43
CA VAL A 108 -12.78 16.30 -20.24
C VAL A 108 -12.28 15.54 -19.01
N VAL A 109 -13.00 15.68 -17.90
CA VAL A 109 -12.74 14.96 -16.65
C VAL A 109 -13.14 13.50 -16.83
N THR A 110 -12.24 12.68 -17.36
CA THR A 110 -12.49 11.25 -17.56
C THR A 110 -11.28 10.42 -17.15
N ALA A 111 -11.55 9.28 -16.53
CA ALA A 111 -10.58 8.20 -16.44
C ALA A 111 -10.46 7.54 -17.81
N LYS A 112 -9.32 7.69 -18.45
CA LYS A 112 -9.03 7.07 -19.76
C LYS A 112 -8.45 5.68 -19.57
N GLU A 113 -8.86 4.76 -20.43
CA GLU A 113 -8.17 3.47 -20.50
C GLU A 113 -6.71 3.68 -20.94
N ALA A 114 -5.77 3.01 -20.28
CA ALA A 114 -4.37 3.09 -20.68
C ALA A 114 -4.19 2.46 -22.07
N PRO A 115 -3.74 3.20 -23.09
CA PRO A 115 -3.79 2.78 -24.49
C PRO A 115 -3.12 1.44 -24.79
N ASN A 116 -2.13 1.05 -23.98
CA ASN A 116 -1.33 -0.16 -24.18
C ASN A 116 -1.48 -1.18 -23.05
N ALA A 117 -2.39 -0.96 -22.12
CA ALA A 117 -2.56 -1.91 -21.04
C ALA A 117 -3.12 -3.22 -21.58
N MET A 118 -2.47 -4.32 -21.17
CA MET A 118 -2.97 -5.67 -21.41
C MET A 118 -4.09 -6.01 -20.42
N ALA A 119 -3.97 -5.55 -19.18
CA ALA A 119 -4.98 -5.68 -18.13
C ALA A 119 -5.94 -4.51 -18.12
N THR A 120 -7.12 -4.69 -17.53
CA THR A 120 -8.05 -3.58 -17.29
C THR A 120 -7.39 -2.55 -16.39
N SER A 121 -7.08 -1.39 -16.95
CA SER A 121 -6.51 -0.26 -16.22
C SER A 121 -7.14 1.05 -16.65
N ARG A 122 -7.13 2.01 -15.73
CA ARG A 122 -7.62 3.37 -15.95
C ARG A 122 -6.55 4.35 -15.52
N THR A 123 -6.25 5.31 -16.39
CA THR A 123 -5.34 6.41 -16.08
C THR A 123 -6.12 7.71 -16.02
N ILE A 124 -5.94 8.42 -14.91
CA ILE A 124 -6.50 9.73 -14.65
C ILE A 124 -5.32 10.71 -14.68
N GLY A 125 -5.34 11.62 -15.64
CA GLY A 125 -4.26 12.59 -15.83
C GLY A 125 -4.45 13.86 -15.01
N GLY A 126 -3.38 14.68 -14.94
CA GLY A 126 -3.30 15.88 -14.11
C GLY A 126 -4.44 16.87 -14.35
N ASN A 127 -4.86 17.07 -15.61
CA ASN A 127 -5.97 17.97 -15.91
C ASN A 127 -7.29 17.53 -15.24
N ALA A 128 -7.60 16.24 -15.23
CA ALA A 128 -8.77 15.71 -14.56
C ALA A 128 -8.64 15.83 -13.03
N ILE A 129 -7.44 15.61 -12.52
CA ILE A 129 -7.08 15.73 -11.10
C ILE A 129 -7.27 17.17 -10.61
N ASP A 130 -6.78 18.15 -11.37
CA ASP A 130 -6.88 19.57 -11.04
C ASP A 130 -8.36 20.04 -11.01
N HIS A 131 -9.22 19.48 -11.87
CA HIS A 131 -10.67 19.80 -11.88
C HIS A 131 -11.46 19.13 -10.77
N LEU A 132 -11.00 17.98 -10.26
CA LEU A 132 -11.65 17.30 -9.13
C LEU A 132 -11.45 18.03 -7.81
N GLN A 133 -10.49 18.96 -7.73
CA GLN A 133 -10.11 19.63 -6.49
C GLN A 133 -9.85 18.64 -5.35
N MET A 134 -9.12 17.58 -5.67
CA MET A 134 -8.81 16.51 -4.72
C MET A 134 -8.03 17.04 -3.53
N VAL A 135 -8.37 16.53 -2.37
CA VAL A 135 -7.62 16.72 -1.13
C VAL A 135 -6.80 15.47 -0.81
N ASN A 136 -7.29 14.32 -1.28
CA ASN A 136 -6.70 13.01 -1.05
C ASN A 136 -6.61 12.23 -2.38
N ALA A 137 -5.57 11.42 -2.55
CA ALA A 137 -5.41 10.60 -3.74
C ALA A 137 -6.55 9.57 -3.92
N SER A 138 -7.17 9.09 -2.84
CA SER A 138 -8.31 8.16 -2.92
C SER A 138 -9.60 8.79 -3.47
N ASP A 139 -9.71 10.12 -3.52
CA ASP A 139 -10.88 10.83 -4.07
C ASP A 139 -11.10 10.48 -5.56
N ILE A 140 -10.03 10.07 -6.25
CA ILE A 140 -10.05 9.55 -7.62
C ILE A 140 -10.98 8.32 -7.78
N SER A 141 -11.23 7.58 -6.71
CA SER A 141 -12.15 6.44 -6.75
C SER A 141 -13.54 6.82 -7.26
N SER A 142 -13.95 8.09 -7.12
CA SER A 142 -15.20 8.62 -7.65
C SER A 142 -15.28 8.60 -9.19
N LEU A 143 -14.14 8.62 -9.89
CA LEU A 143 -14.05 8.54 -11.35
C LEU A 143 -13.96 7.10 -11.88
N LEU A 144 -13.82 6.13 -11.00
CA LEU A 144 -13.78 4.73 -11.39
C LEU A 144 -15.20 4.17 -11.57
N PRO A 145 -15.39 3.14 -12.42
CA PRO A 145 -16.67 2.48 -12.56
C PRO A 145 -17.21 1.97 -11.20
N GLY A 146 -18.43 2.34 -10.87
CA GLY A 146 -19.04 2.03 -9.56
C GLY A 146 -18.55 2.90 -8.40
N GLY A 147 -17.72 3.88 -8.67
CA GLY A 147 -17.24 4.84 -7.67
C GLY A 147 -18.36 5.76 -7.18
N LYS A 148 -18.29 6.13 -5.92
CA LYS A 148 -19.20 7.09 -5.28
C LYS A 148 -18.48 8.41 -5.04
N THR A 149 -19.17 9.52 -5.30
CA THR A 149 -18.68 10.83 -4.87
C THR A 149 -18.76 10.93 -3.36
N ILE A 150 -17.62 11.10 -2.71
CA ILE A 150 -17.50 11.27 -1.27
C ILE A 150 -16.93 12.67 -1.02
N ASN A 151 -17.44 13.38 -0.02
CA ASN A 151 -16.79 14.61 0.40
C ASN A 151 -15.38 14.32 0.91
N PRO A 152 -14.36 14.99 0.38
CA PRO A 152 -12.99 14.80 0.84
C PRO A 152 -12.87 15.06 2.34
N ASP A 153 -12.31 14.10 3.08
CA ASP A 153 -12.12 14.17 4.52
C ASP A 153 -10.75 13.61 4.91
N LEU A 154 -9.83 14.48 5.31
CA LEU A 154 -8.52 14.09 5.78
C LEU A 154 -8.47 13.69 7.25
N THR A 155 -9.57 13.86 8.00
CA THR A 155 -9.62 13.45 9.42
C THR A 155 -9.79 11.94 9.59
N LYS A 156 -10.03 11.21 8.49
CA LYS A 156 -10.13 9.76 8.43
C LYS A 156 -8.97 9.17 7.61
N ASP A 157 -8.64 7.92 7.87
CA ASP A 157 -7.78 7.16 6.96
C ASP A 157 -8.54 6.91 5.65
N ASN A 158 -7.94 7.30 4.54
CA ASN A 158 -8.51 7.17 3.20
C ASN A 158 -7.72 6.10 2.44
N VAL A 159 -8.36 5.00 2.12
CA VAL A 159 -7.77 3.82 1.50
C VAL A 159 -8.45 3.49 0.18
N PHE A 160 -7.69 2.93 -0.76
CA PHE A 160 -8.27 2.36 -1.96
C PHE A 160 -8.83 0.97 -1.70
N SER A 161 -10.05 0.72 -2.17
CA SER A 161 -10.67 -0.60 -2.16
C SER A 161 -11.14 -0.91 -3.58
N LEU A 162 -10.40 -1.81 -4.25
CA LEU A 162 -10.65 -2.13 -5.65
C LEU A 162 -11.45 -3.44 -5.78
N ARG A 163 -12.52 -3.42 -6.59
CA ARG A 163 -13.36 -4.59 -6.88
C ARG A 163 -13.80 -5.35 -5.62
N SER A 164 -14.13 -4.61 -4.56
CA SER A 164 -14.62 -5.19 -3.31
C SER A 164 -16.13 -5.36 -3.34
N GLY A 165 -16.61 -6.51 -2.94
CA GLY A 165 -18.03 -6.80 -2.75
C GLY A 165 -18.30 -7.29 -1.32
N GLY A 166 -19.37 -6.78 -0.68
CA GLY A 166 -19.88 -7.27 0.58
C GLY A 166 -18.91 -7.16 1.77
N SER A 167 -18.91 -8.17 2.63
CA SER A 167 -18.11 -8.24 3.87
C SER A 167 -16.60 -8.33 3.68
N ALA A 168 -16.12 -8.57 2.44
CA ALA A 168 -14.71 -8.67 2.11
C ALA A 168 -14.01 -7.30 1.89
N ALA A 169 -14.68 -6.17 2.14
CA ALA A 169 -14.15 -4.84 1.85
C ALA A 169 -12.81 -4.54 2.54
N GLY A 170 -12.63 -4.95 3.80
CA GLY A 170 -11.39 -4.77 4.54
C GLY A 170 -10.21 -5.55 3.93
N ASN A 171 -10.43 -6.78 3.50
CA ASN A 171 -9.43 -7.59 2.81
C ASN A 171 -9.08 -7.04 1.41
N ALA A 172 -10.03 -6.43 0.71
CA ALA A 172 -9.78 -5.81 -0.59
C ALA A 172 -8.88 -4.59 -0.47
N SER A 173 -9.05 -3.74 0.52
CA SER A 173 -8.17 -2.61 0.81
C SER A 173 -6.76 -3.07 1.18
N PHE A 174 -6.64 -4.08 2.04
CA PHE A 174 -5.38 -4.70 2.42
C PHE A 174 -4.66 -5.34 1.22
N GLY A 175 -5.41 -5.94 0.29
CA GLY A 175 -4.91 -6.55 -0.93
C GLY A 175 -4.59 -5.59 -2.06
N THR A 176 -4.91 -4.30 -1.92
CA THR A 176 -4.62 -3.26 -2.93
C THR A 176 -3.23 -2.66 -2.69
N ALA A 177 -2.36 -2.73 -3.69
CA ALA A 177 -1.07 -2.04 -3.65
C ALA A 177 -1.24 -0.57 -4.01
N VAL A 178 -0.67 0.33 -3.22
CA VAL A 178 -0.54 1.76 -3.55
C VAL A 178 0.92 2.11 -3.64
N GLU A 179 1.32 2.70 -4.76
CA GLU A 179 2.70 3.11 -5.03
C GLU A 179 2.75 4.59 -5.39
N VAL A 180 3.70 5.32 -4.84
CA VAL A 180 4.00 6.72 -5.19
C VAL A 180 5.38 6.76 -5.81
N ASP A 181 5.48 7.09 -7.09
CA ASP A 181 6.73 7.06 -7.86
C ASP A 181 7.52 5.75 -7.72
N GLY A 182 6.83 4.62 -7.67
CA GLY A 182 7.41 3.29 -7.47
C GLY A 182 7.73 2.93 -6.02
N VAL A 183 7.55 3.85 -5.06
CA VAL A 183 7.64 3.55 -3.63
C VAL A 183 6.32 3.00 -3.14
N ARG A 184 6.31 1.74 -2.75
CA ARG A 184 5.10 1.11 -2.21
C ARG A 184 4.83 1.58 -0.79
N ILE A 185 3.57 1.94 -0.51
CA ILE A 185 3.10 2.18 0.85
C ILE A 185 2.78 0.81 1.45
N SER A 186 3.49 0.45 2.50
CA SER A 186 3.30 -0.84 3.16
C SER A 186 2.02 -0.89 3.97
N THR A 187 1.43 -2.09 4.00
CA THR A 187 0.34 -2.44 4.91
C THR A 187 0.69 -3.62 5.81
N ASN A 188 1.80 -4.33 5.51
CA ASN A 188 2.15 -5.57 6.19
C ASN A 188 2.68 -5.32 7.61
N ALA A 189 3.46 -4.24 7.79
CA ALA A 189 4.05 -3.87 9.09
C ALA A 189 3.06 -3.12 10.02
N SER A 190 1.81 -2.99 9.62
CA SER A 190 0.75 -2.46 10.49
C SER A 190 0.37 -3.50 11.54
N LEU A 191 0.28 -3.07 12.79
CA LEU A 191 -0.12 -3.89 13.93
C LEU A 191 -1.52 -3.53 14.45
N GLY A 192 -2.25 -2.76 13.67
CA GLY A 192 -3.68 -2.52 13.83
C GLY A 192 -4.53 -3.48 12.99
N GLU A 193 -5.73 -3.04 12.62
CA GLU A 193 -6.58 -3.78 11.70
C GLU A 193 -5.91 -3.96 10.34
N MET A 194 -6.27 -5.02 9.61
CA MET A 194 -5.82 -5.27 8.23
C MET A 194 -6.49 -4.27 7.28
N SER A 195 -6.12 -3.01 7.41
CA SER A 195 -6.59 -1.92 6.58
C SER A 195 -5.68 -1.73 5.35
N GLY A 196 -6.17 -1.02 4.33
CA GLY A 196 -5.37 -0.63 3.18
C GLY A 196 -4.34 0.45 3.49
N ALA A 197 -3.53 0.80 2.51
CA ALA A 197 -2.58 1.90 2.59
C ALA A 197 -3.32 3.24 2.69
N SER A 198 -3.10 3.99 3.76
CA SER A 198 -3.65 5.34 3.90
C SER A 198 -2.97 6.30 2.92
N THR A 199 -3.76 7.05 2.16
CA THR A 199 -3.27 8.06 1.21
C THR A 199 -3.34 9.48 1.77
N ARG A 200 -3.73 9.64 3.02
CA ARG A 200 -3.91 10.92 3.71
C ARG A 200 -2.64 11.77 3.73
N ASN A 201 -1.49 11.14 3.83
CA ASN A 201 -0.18 11.79 3.85
C ASN A 201 0.47 11.91 2.46
N ILE A 202 -0.32 12.03 1.39
CA ILE A 202 0.15 12.28 0.02
C ILE A 202 -0.33 13.66 -0.41
N ALA A 203 0.61 14.54 -0.77
CA ALA A 203 0.31 15.86 -1.30
C ALA A 203 -0.44 15.75 -2.64
N SER A 204 -1.67 16.23 -2.70
CA SER A 204 -2.56 16.04 -3.87
C SER A 204 -2.22 16.96 -5.03
N THR A 205 -1.71 18.17 -4.78
CA THR A 205 -1.40 19.16 -5.82
C THR A 205 -0.18 18.80 -6.67
N ASN A 206 0.68 17.90 -6.16
CA ASN A 206 1.86 17.43 -6.89
C ASN A 206 1.61 16.14 -7.70
N ILE A 207 0.38 15.63 -7.74
CA ILE A 207 0.04 14.43 -8.51
C ILE A 207 -0.09 14.80 -9.99
N GLU A 208 0.63 14.11 -10.86
CA GLU A 208 0.56 14.24 -12.33
C GLU A 208 -0.46 13.27 -12.90
N SER A 209 -0.45 12.03 -12.43
CA SER A 209 -1.39 11.00 -12.88
C SER A 209 -1.58 9.90 -11.84
N VAL A 210 -2.72 9.24 -11.94
CA VAL A 210 -3.00 8.02 -11.18
C VAL A 210 -3.46 6.94 -12.14
N GLU A 211 -2.73 5.83 -12.16
CA GLU A 211 -3.11 4.61 -12.88
C GLU A 211 -3.67 3.59 -11.90
N VAL A 212 -4.87 3.11 -12.18
CA VAL A 212 -5.54 2.07 -11.39
C VAL A 212 -5.67 0.81 -12.23
N VAL A 213 -4.97 -0.24 -11.83
CA VAL A 213 -5.00 -1.56 -12.49
C VAL A 213 -5.90 -2.48 -11.68
N THR A 214 -7.04 -2.82 -12.25
CA THR A 214 -8.04 -3.71 -11.63
C THR A 214 -8.07 -5.10 -12.24
N GLY A 215 -7.51 -5.27 -13.44
CA GLY A 215 -7.38 -6.57 -14.10
C GLY A 215 -6.23 -7.41 -13.58
N VAL A 216 -5.82 -8.42 -14.36
CA VAL A 216 -4.66 -9.27 -14.03
C VAL A 216 -3.38 -8.47 -14.28
N PRO A 217 -2.68 -8.01 -13.22
CA PRO A 217 -1.52 -7.13 -13.38
C PRO A 217 -0.28 -7.90 -13.90
N SER A 218 0.74 -7.19 -14.36
CA SER A 218 2.05 -7.73 -14.74
C SER A 218 2.67 -8.55 -13.60
N ALA A 219 3.48 -9.56 -13.95
CA ALA A 219 4.25 -10.36 -12.99
C ALA A 219 5.28 -9.55 -12.17
N GLU A 220 5.56 -8.30 -12.57
CA GLU A 220 6.39 -7.37 -11.79
C GLU A 220 5.78 -7.08 -10.41
N TYR A 221 4.44 -7.13 -10.29
CA TYR A 221 3.72 -6.83 -9.05
C TYR A 221 3.46 -8.08 -8.22
N GLY A 222 3.93 -8.09 -6.99
CA GLY A 222 3.70 -9.13 -6.00
C GLY A 222 3.04 -8.61 -4.73
N ASP A 223 2.73 -9.52 -3.82
CA ASP A 223 2.10 -9.22 -2.53
C ASP A 223 0.82 -8.39 -2.69
N ILE A 224 -0.08 -8.83 -3.58
CA ILE A 224 -1.35 -8.19 -3.92
C ILE A 224 -2.46 -9.23 -4.11
N SER A 225 -3.70 -8.84 -3.85
CA SER A 225 -4.87 -9.69 -4.17
C SER A 225 -5.96 -8.94 -4.95
N SER A 226 -6.05 -7.62 -4.85
CA SER A 226 -7.18 -6.87 -5.39
C SER A 226 -6.84 -5.94 -6.54
N GLY A 227 -5.62 -5.43 -6.62
CA GLY A 227 -5.19 -4.54 -7.70
C GLY A 227 -4.01 -3.65 -7.32
N VAL A 228 -3.67 -2.73 -8.23
CA VAL A 228 -2.54 -1.79 -8.05
C VAL A 228 -2.99 -0.37 -8.38
N VAL A 229 -2.64 0.57 -7.52
CA VAL A 229 -2.79 2.01 -7.74
C VAL A 229 -1.40 2.62 -7.81
N LYS A 230 -1.07 3.24 -8.94
CA LYS A 230 0.20 3.92 -9.15
C LYS A 230 -0.05 5.42 -9.21
N ILE A 231 0.55 6.14 -8.30
CA ILE A 231 0.51 7.60 -8.23
C ILE A 231 1.84 8.11 -8.75
N SER A 232 1.81 8.91 -9.79
CA SER A 232 2.98 9.58 -10.34
C SER A 232 2.95 11.05 -9.94
N THR A 233 4.05 11.55 -9.39
CA THR A 233 4.19 12.97 -9.09
C THR A 233 4.70 13.75 -10.29
N ARG A 234 4.47 15.07 -10.30
CA ARG A 234 4.94 15.96 -11.37
C ARG A 234 6.46 15.98 -11.43
N LYS A 235 6.99 15.77 -12.64
CA LYS A 235 8.42 15.68 -12.91
C LYS A 235 8.77 16.56 -14.10
N GLY A 236 10.08 16.76 -14.29
CA GLY A 236 10.57 17.51 -15.45
C GLY A 236 10.49 19.03 -15.27
N LYS A 237 10.69 19.74 -16.37
CA LYS A 237 10.67 21.21 -16.43
C LYS A 237 9.22 21.70 -16.42
N THR A 238 8.85 22.46 -15.41
CA THR A 238 7.52 23.08 -15.28
C THR A 238 7.63 24.57 -14.97
N PRO A 239 6.64 25.39 -15.36
CA PRO A 239 6.63 26.80 -14.98
C PRO A 239 6.44 26.97 -13.47
N TYR A 240 6.57 28.20 -12.97
CA TYR A 240 6.11 28.53 -11.62
C TYR A 240 4.60 28.32 -11.57
N THR A 241 4.17 27.49 -10.63
CA THR A 241 2.76 27.17 -10.44
C THR A 241 2.40 27.46 -8.99
N LEU A 242 1.40 28.30 -8.78
CA LEU A 242 0.78 28.56 -7.47
C LEU A 242 -0.66 28.06 -7.53
N VAL A 243 -1.02 27.18 -6.61
CA VAL A 243 -2.41 26.67 -6.48
C VAL A 243 -2.97 27.10 -5.14
N LEU A 244 -4.10 27.78 -5.18
CA LEU A 244 -4.90 28.14 -4.02
C LEU A 244 -6.27 27.47 -4.15
N SER A 245 -6.60 26.61 -3.21
CA SER A 245 -7.89 25.93 -3.18
C SER A 245 -8.56 26.13 -1.82
N THR A 246 -9.84 26.47 -1.82
CA THR A 246 -10.62 26.63 -0.62
C THR A 246 -12.03 26.10 -0.80
N ASN A 247 -12.50 25.33 0.14
CA ASN A 247 -13.89 24.94 0.30
C ASN A 247 -14.25 25.03 1.79
N PRO A 248 -15.52 24.85 2.19
CA PRO A 248 -15.89 24.97 3.59
C PRO A 248 -15.09 24.11 4.56
N ARG A 249 -14.61 22.94 4.12
CA ARG A 249 -13.86 21.99 4.97
C ARG A 249 -12.36 22.03 4.78
N THR A 250 -11.86 22.50 3.64
CA THR A 250 -10.43 22.39 3.30
C THR A 250 -9.88 23.69 2.78
N LYS A 251 -8.68 24.02 3.24
CA LYS A 251 -7.85 25.12 2.74
C LYS A 251 -6.51 24.56 2.32
N GLN A 252 -6.07 24.87 1.10
CA GLN A 252 -4.87 24.34 0.51
C GLN A 252 -4.13 25.43 -0.26
N ILE A 253 -2.82 25.48 -0.07
CA ILE A 253 -1.89 26.32 -0.83
C ILE A 253 -0.70 25.48 -1.26
N SER A 254 -0.28 25.60 -2.51
CA SER A 254 0.93 24.94 -2.98
C SER A 254 1.67 25.80 -3.97
N ALA A 255 2.98 25.62 -4.00
CA ALA A 255 3.88 26.23 -4.98
C ALA A 255 4.81 25.16 -5.55
N SER A 256 5.02 25.17 -6.87
CA SER A 256 5.90 24.22 -7.53
C SER A 256 6.67 24.85 -8.69
N LYS A 257 7.83 24.28 -9.01
CA LYS A 257 8.70 24.69 -10.12
C LYS A 257 9.62 23.56 -10.57
N GLY A 258 9.69 23.33 -11.86
CA GLY A 258 10.72 22.49 -12.49
C GLY A 258 11.83 23.35 -13.09
N PHE A 259 13.04 23.24 -12.52
CA PHE A 259 14.22 23.98 -12.92
C PHE A 259 15.01 23.17 -13.95
N ASP A 260 15.23 23.75 -15.11
CA ASP A 260 16.21 23.27 -16.07
C ASP A 260 17.61 23.72 -15.61
N LEU A 261 18.46 22.76 -15.23
CA LEU A 261 19.80 23.05 -14.73
C LEU A 261 20.82 23.26 -15.85
N GLY A 262 20.36 23.19 -17.09
CA GLY A 262 21.18 23.38 -18.31
C GLY A 262 21.59 22.05 -18.95
N THR A 263 22.30 22.15 -20.06
CA THR A 263 22.76 21.03 -20.86
C THR A 263 23.58 20.05 -20.00
N ASP A 264 23.22 18.78 -20.05
CA ASP A 264 23.84 17.64 -19.32
C ASP A 264 23.74 17.69 -17.78
N ARG A 265 23.08 18.67 -17.18
CA ARG A 265 22.87 18.78 -15.73
C ARG A 265 21.50 18.30 -15.26
N GLY A 266 20.60 18.02 -16.20
CA GLY A 266 19.27 17.49 -15.92
C GLY A 266 18.27 18.53 -15.43
N VAL A 267 17.20 18.06 -14.82
CA VAL A 267 16.07 18.86 -14.35
C VAL A 267 15.78 18.54 -12.89
N LEU A 268 15.57 19.58 -12.09
CA LEU A 268 15.13 19.49 -10.70
C LEU A 268 13.71 20.04 -10.58
N ASN A 269 12.76 19.20 -10.20
CA ASN A 269 11.41 19.64 -9.86
C ASN A 269 11.29 19.74 -8.34
N SER A 270 10.67 20.80 -7.84
CA SER A 270 10.40 21.01 -6.43
C SER A 270 8.96 21.47 -6.21
N SER A 271 8.33 20.99 -5.16
CA SER A 271 6.99 21.44 -4.76
C SER A 271 6.87 21.47 -3.25
N VAL A 272 6.06 22.43 -2.78
CA VAL A 272 5.64 22.56 -1.38
C VAL A 272 4.13 22.74 -1.34
N GLU A 273 3.45 22.02 -0.48
CA GLU A 273 2.01 22.11 -0.27
C GLU A 273 1.72 22.24 1.23
N TYR A 274 0.81 23.12 1.59
CA TYR A 274 0.18 23.11 2.91
C TYR A 274 -1.33 22.90 2.75
N THR A 275 -1.87 21.93 3.49
CA THR A 275 -3.31 21.64 3.50
C THR A 275 -3.80 21.54 4.94
N ARG A 276 -4.93 22.19 5.22
CA ARG A 276 -5.67 22.02 6.46
C ARG A 276 -7.11 21.62 6.13
N ALA A 277 -7.57 20.53 6.71
CA ALA A 277 -8.93 20.03 6.57
C ALA A 277 -9.61 19.93 7.94
N MET A 278 -10.90 20.29 8.01
CA MET A 278 -11.73 20.21 9.21
C MET A 278 -12.82 19.16 9.00
N LYS A 279 -13.10 18.38 10.02
CA LYS A 279 -14.17 17.36 9.98
C LYS A 279 -15.54 18.02 9.80
N ASN A 280 -15.79 19.09 10.54
CA ASN A 280 -17.00 19.86 10.46
C ASN A 280 -16.67 21.37 10.47
N PRO A 281 -17.12 22.16 9.47
CA PRO A 281 -16.87 23.60 9.43
C PRO A 281 -17.49 24.36 10.57
N THR A 282 -18.62 23.90 11.14
CA THR A 282 -19.34 24.52 12.24
C THR A 282 -18.79 24.13 13.61
N SER A 283 -18.00 23.08 13.69
CA SER A 283 -17.32 22.58 14.89
C SER A 283 -15.86 22.29 14.55
N PRO A 284 -14.97 23.28 14.54
CA PRO A 284 -13.60 23.16 14.02
C PRO A 284 -12.65 22.45 14.97
N TYR A 285 -13.14 21.85 16.05
CA TYR A 285 -12.35 21.17 17.08
C TYR A 285 -11.59 19.96 16.57
N SER A 286 -12.01 19.36 15.45
CA SER A 286 -11.28 18.26 14.81
C SER A 286 -10.75 18.69 13.45
N SER A 287 -9.44 18.71 13.30
CA SER A 287 -8.76 19.09 12.05
C SER A 287 -7.55 18.22 11.77
N TYR A 288 -7.22 18.09 10.49
CA TYR A 288 -6.00 17.49 10.00
C TYR A 288 -5.21 18.53 9.21
N SER A 289 -3.91 18.61 9.45
CA SER A 289 -3.01 19.46 8.66
C SER A 289 -1.83 18.65 8.14
N ARG A 290 -1.34 19.01 6.96
CA ARG A 290 -0.10 18.45 6.41
C ARG A 290 0.68 19.51 5.65
N THR A 291 2.01 19.42 5.74
CA THR A 291 2.95 20.09 4.87
C THR A 291 3.66 19.05 4.03
N GLY A 292 3.43 19.07 2.73
CA GLY A 292 4.07 18.20 1.76
C GLY A 292 5.24 18.90 1.09
N ILE A 293 6.39 18.24 1.00
CA ILE A 293 7.57 18.69 0.27
C ILE A 293 7.96 17.58 -0.69
N ALA A 294 8.19 17.92 -1.95
CA ALA A 294 8.71 16.95 -2.92
C ALA A 294 9.85 17.55 -3.73
N LEU A 295 10.86 16.74 -3.93
CA LEU A 295 12.02 17.02 -4.79
C LEU A 295 12.17 15.84 -5.74
N ASN A 296 12.34 16.12 -7.03
CA ASN A 296 12.63 15.12 -8.04
C ASN A 296 13.71 15.60 -8.98
N TYR A 297 14.81 14.86 -9.05
CA TYR A 297 15.91 15.13 -9.96
C TYR A 297 15.98 14.06 -11.04
N GLN A 298 16.08 14.49 -12.29
CA GLN A 298 16.19 13.61 -13.45
C GLN A 298 17.36 14.05 -14.32
N ASN A 299 18.11 13.07 -14.81
CA ASN A 299 19.18 13.31 -15.79
C ASN A 299 19.38 12.07 -16.69
N THR A 300 19.99 12.29 -17.85
CA THR A 300 20.40 11.21 -18.75
C THR A 300 21.90 11.32 -18.99
N PHE A 301 22.67 10.45 -18.34
CA PHE A 301 24.13 10.42 -18.45
C PHE A 301 24.56 9.63 -19.70
N ALA A 302 25.57 10.16 -20.39
CA ALA A 302 26.15 9.53 -21.57
C ALA A 302 25.13 9.08 -22.63
N LYS A 303 23.94 9.69 -22.67
CA LYS A 303 22.80 9.37 -23.56
C LYS A 303 22.24 7.94 -23.43
N VAL A 304 22.73 7.16 -22.48
CA VAL A 304 22.34 5.75 -22.29
C VAL A 304 21.88 5.40 -20.89
N LEU A 305 22.23 6.20 -19.89
CA LEU A 305 21.87 5.94 -18.50
C LEU A 305 20.89 7.02 -18.03
N ARG A 306 19.62 6.67 -17.93
CA ARG A 306 18.58 7.51 -17.32
C ARG A 306 18.61 7.34 -15.82
N PHE A 307 18.74 8.43 -15.12
CA PHE A 307 18.73 8.51 -13.67
C PHE A 307 17.55 9.34 -13.20
N ASN A 308 16.84 8.84 -12.20
CA ASN A 308 15.84 9.58 -11.48
C ASN A 308 16.05 9.37 -9.98
N PHE A 309 15.99 10.46 -9.24
CA PHE A 309 16.02 10.44 -7.78
C PHE A 309 14.89 11.33 -7.25
N GLY A 310 14.05 10.77 -6.40
CA GLY A 310 12.91 11.45 -5.82
C GLY A 310 12.90 11.35 -4.31
N VAL A 311 12.50 12.44 -3.64
CA VAL A 311 12.23 12.48 -2.21
C VAL A 311 10.92 13.20 -1.99
N THR A 312 10.03 12.60 -1.21
CA THR A 312 8.80 13.22 -0.74
C THR A 312 8.74 13.13 0.78
N ALA A 313 8.51 14.27 1.43
CA ALA A 313 8.28 14.35 2.87
C ALA A 313 6.91 14.95 3.13
N ASN A 314 6.17 14.36 4.06
CA ASN A 314 4.91 14.90 4.56
C ASN A 314 4.99 14.99 6.07
N ILE A 315 4.74 16.17 6.60
CA ILE A 315 4.77 16.48 8.03
C ILE A 315 3.39 17.00 8.42
N GLY A 316 2.78 16.37 9.42
CA GLY A 316 1.45 16.78 9.83
C GLY A 316 0.80 15.85 10.82
N GLY A 317 -0.53 15.95 10.87
CA GLY A 317 -1.30 15.10 11.74
C GLY A 317 -2.68 15.64 12.03
N MET A 318 -3.41 14.89 12.86
CA MET A 318 -4.74 15.23 13.32
C MET A 318 -4.66 15.87 14.70
N ASN A 319 -5.47 16.88 14.92
CA ASN A 319 -5.71 17.47 16.21
C ASN A 319 -7.22 17.54 16.45
N THR A 320 -7.67 16.80 17.43
CA THR A 320 -9.02 16.91 17.97
C THR A 320 -8.88 17.51 19.35
N GLU A 321 -9.35 18.74 19.50
CA GLU A 321 -9.32 19.50 20.74
C GLU A 321 -10.57 19.20 21.59
N ASP A 322 -10.53 19.63 22.83
CA ASP A 322 -11.66 19.58 23.72
C ASP A 322 -12.87 20.36 23.12
N ASP A 323 -13.99 19.67 22.98
CA ASP A 323 -15.24 20.26 22.51
C ASP A 323 -16.12 20.58 23.74
N PRO A 324 -16.27 21.86 24.11
CA PRO A 324 -17.00 22.25 25.32
C PRO A 324 -18.48 21.84 25.29
N ASP A 325 -19.03 21.60 24.11
CA ASP A 325 -20.44 21.24 23.94
C ASP A 325 -20.67 19.72 23.90
N ALA A 326 -19.61 18.91 23.71
CA ALA A 326 -19.76 17.48 23.52
C ALA A 326 -18.91 16.62 24.46
N GLN A 327 -17.63 16.91 24.60
CA GLN A 327 -16.66 16.02 25.28
C GLN A 327 -15.63 16.85 26.04
N VAL A 328 -16.00 17.36 27.19
CA VAL A 328 -15.15 18.24 28.01
C VAL A 328 -13.92 17.46 28.51
N GLY A 329 -12.74 18.02 28.32
CA GLY A 329 -11.48 17.46 28.79
C GLY A 329 -10.93 16.31 27.91
N GLU A 330 -11.60 15.90 26.83
CA GLU A 330 -11.13 14.86 25.94
C GLU A 330 -10.43 15.43 24.69
N TRP A 331 -9.36 14.80 24.27
CA TRP A 331 -8.66 15.22 23.05
C TRP A 331 -7.95 14.02 22.37
N GLU A 332 -7.70 14.18 21.07
CA GLU A 332 -6.90 13.25 20.31
C GLU A 332 -5.90 13.99 19.43
N LYS A 333 -4.62 13.65 19.53
CA LYS A 333 -3.54 14.21 18.73
C LYS A 333 -2.79 13.10 18.02
N VAL A 334 -2.74 13.20 16.71
CA VAL A 334 -2.03 12.21 15.86
C VAL A 334 -0.93 12.92 15.09
N ARG A 335 0.32 12.57 15.36
CA ARG A 335 1.44 12.85 14.45
C ARG A 335 1.38 11.85 13.30
N ASP A 336 1.43 12.30 12.06
CA ASP A 336 1.33 11.49 10.86
C ASP A 336 2.35 11.97 9.83
N ASN A 337 3.62 11.64 10.07
CA ASN A 337 4.73 12.01 9.21
C ASN A 337 5.10 10.87 8.28
N ALA A 338 5.55 11.21 7.09
CA ALA A 338 6.04 10.22 6.12
C ALA A 338 7.21 10.78 5.32
N LEU A 339 8.24 9.98 5.15
CA LEU A 339 9.37 10.23 4.25
C LEU A 339 9.45 9.09 3.25
N ARG A 340 9.50 9.41 1.96
CA ARG A 340 9.69 8.44 0.89
C ARG A 340 10.82 8.91 -0.01
N ALA A 341 11.73 8.00 -0.31
CA ALA A 341 12.82 8.24 -1.24
C ALA A 341 12.88 7.10 -2.25
N ASN A 342 13.15 7.44 -3.49
CA ASN A 342 13.34 6.47 -4.56
C ASN A 342 14.49 6.87 -5.47
N THR A 343 15.15 5.87 -6.01
CA THR A 343 16.10 6.04 -7.10
C THR A 343 15.79 5.02 -8.19
N SER A 344 15.92 5.46 -9.42
CA SER A 344 15.71 4.61 -10.60
C SER A 344 16.83 4.86 -11.59
N LEU A 345 17.44 3.78 -12.03
CA LEU A 345 18.48 3.73 -13.04
C LEU A 345 18.02 2.87 -14.20
N LYS A 346 17.87 3.44 -15.38
CA LYS A 346 17.58 2.68 -16.60
C LYS A 346 18.74 2.77 -17.55
N TRP A 347 19.42 1.64 -17.73
CA TRP A 347 20.55 1.51 -18.63
C TRP A 347 20.09 0.99 -19.99
N LEU A 348 20.12 1.86 -20.99
CA LEU A 348 19.72 1.58 -22.37
C LEU A 348 20.91 0.97 -23.12
N LEU A 349 20.98 -0.34 -23.21
CA LEU A 349 22.10 -1.07 -23.82
C LEU A 349 21.92 -1.32 -25.30
N ASN A 350 20.70 -1.64 -25.71
CA ASN A 350 20.32 -2.00 -27.08
C ASN A 350 21.29 -3.01 -27.76
N LYS A 351 21.73 -4.02 -26.99
CA LYS A 351 22.59 -5.07 -27.48
C LYS A 351 21.77 -6.24 -28.02
N PRO A 352 22.32 -7.10 -28.89
CA PRO A 352 21.62 -8.27 -29.41
C PRO A 352 21.09 -9.21 -28.31
N TRP A 353 21.70 -9.24 -27.16
CA TRP A 353 21.38 -10.11 -26.04
C TRP A 353 20.59 -9.44 -24.92
N ILE A 354 20.47 -8.08 -24.90
CA ILE A 354 19.69 -7.33 -23.91
C ILE A 354 19.35 -5.93 -24.44
N THR A 355 18.12 -5.48 -24.21
CA THR A 355 17.69 -4.13 -24.62
C THR A 355 17.97 -3.10 -23.54
N CYS A 356 17.54 -3.33 -22.31
CA CYS A 356 17.83 -2.46 -21.19
C CYS A 356 17.84 -3.22 -19.87
N VAL A 357 18.50 -2.60 -18.89
CA VAL A 357 18.46 -3.02 -17.48
C VAL A 357 17.90 -1.88 -16.66
N ASP A 358 16.91 -2.16 -15.84
CA ASP A 358 16.33 -1.22 -14.88
C ASP A 358 16.72 -1.66 -13.46
N PHE A 359 17.16 -0.72 -12.67
CA PHE A 359 17.39 -0.89 -11.23
C PHE A 359 16.61 0.19 -10.49
N ASP A 360 15.73 -0.23 -9.60
CA ASP A 360 14.94 0.65 -8.75
C ASP A 360 15.21 0.32 -7.28
N ALA A 361 15.42 1.33 -6.47
CA ALA A 361 15.51 1.19 -5.03
C ALA A 361 14.62 2.22 -4.34
N SER A 362 14.01 1.86 -3.24
CA SER A 362 13.14 2.75 -2.49
C SER A 362 13.21 2.53 -0.98
N LEU A 363 12.93 3.62 -0.27
CA LEU A 363 12.77 3.68 1.17
C LEU A 363 11.47 4.39 1.49
N SER A 364 10.66 3.84 2.38
CA SER A 364 9.51 4.50 2.98
C SER A 364 9.62 4.43 4.49
N TYR A 365 9.50 5.57 5.14
CA TYR A 365 9.40 5.70 6.58
C TYR A 365 8.10 6.42 6.93
N ALA A 366 7.28 5.82 7.78
CA ALA A 366 6.06 6.42 8.29
C ALA A 366 6.11 6.47 9.83
N ASP A 367 6.02 7.66 10.38
CA ASP A 367 6.03 7.93 11.82
C ASP A 367 4.66 8.43 12.26
N LYS A 368 3.89 7.53 12.88
CA LYS A 368 2.55 7.80 13.38
C LYS A 368 2.51 7.62 14.89
N LEU A 369 2.24 8.69 15.61
CA LEU A 369 2.00 8.66 17.06
C LEU A 369 0.59 9.19 17.33
N ALA A 370 -0.32 8.29 17.68
CA ALA A 370 -1.66 8.64 18.14
C ALA A 370 -1.68 8.72 19.65
N ARG A 371 -2.12 9.87 20.18
CA ARG A 371 -2.31 10.12 21.61
C ARG A 371 -3.79 10.45 21.82
N ARG A 372 -4.46 9.63 22.62
CA ARG A 372 -5.88 9.81 22.92
C ARG A 372 -6.09 9.93 24.42
N HIS A 373 -6.60 11.07 24.84
CA HIS A 373 -6.97 11.38 26.22
C HIS A 373 -8.47 11.28 26.35
N THR A 374 -8.93 10.34 27.17
CA THR A 374 -10.36 10.03 27.31
C THR A 374 -10.76 9.97 28.76
N TYR A 375 -12.00 10.38 29.02
CA TYR A 375 -12.65 10.23 30.32
C TYR A 375 -13.20 8.82 30.47
N GLN A 376 -12.86 8.19 31.59
CA GLN A 376 -13.38 6.89 31.98
C GLN A 376 -14.35 7.10 33.13
N SER A 377 -15.52 6.48 33.05
CA SER A 377 -16.54 6.56 34.08
C SER A 377 -17.20 5.20 34.32
N SER A 378 -17.22 4.76 35.56
CA SER A 378 -17.97 3.58 35.97
C SER A 378 -18.78 3.92 37.23
N ALA A 379 -19.74 3.05 37.56
CA ALA A 379 -20.58 3.27 38.74
C ALA A 379 -19.78 3.14 40.05
N THR A 380 -18.72 2.34 40.04
CA THR A 380 -17.87 2.07 41.21
C THR A 380 -16.42 1.90 40.76
N GLU A 381 -15.48 1.92 41.73
CA GLU A 381 -14.11 1.50 41.48
C GLU A 381 -14.08 0.11 40.84
N THR A 382 -13.17 -0.11 39.89
CA THR A 382 -13.03 -1.37 39.15
C THR A 382 -11.65 -1.99 39.39
N PRO A 383 -11.59 -3.33 39.64
CA PRO A 383 -10.30 -3.98 39.81
C PRO A 383 -9.60 -4.13 38.45
N ALA A 384 -8.29 -3.85 38.42
CA ALA A 384 -7.44 -4.00 37.25
C ALA A 384 -6.18 -4.80 37.56
N VAL A 385 -5.71 -5.59 36.59
CA VAL A 385 -4.48 -6.37 36.69
C VAL A 385 -3.64 -6.11 35.45
N HIS A 386 -2.35 -5.79 35.67
CA HIS A 386 -1.40 -5.47 34.61
C HIS A 386 -0.17 -6.40 34.63
N ALA A 387 -0.23 -7.51 35.37
CA ALA A 387 0.87 -8.45 35.53
C ALA A 387 1.21 -9.20 34.23
N GLU A 388 2.49 -9.26 33.88
CA GLU A 388 2.98 -9.87 32.63
C GLU A 388 3.48 -11.31 32.79
N SER A 389 3.61 -11.80 34.03
CA SER A 389 4.05 -13.16 34.36
C SER A 389 2.92 -13.98 34.96
N GLU A 390 3.03 -15.31 34.88
CA GLU A 390 2.10 -16.20 35.53
C GLU A 390 2.22 -16.06 37.03
N GLY A 391 1.06 -15.98 37.71
CA GLY A 391 1.03 -15.89 39.17
C GLY A 391 -0.27 -15.30 39.72
N TYR A 392 -0.31 -15.14 41.02
CA TYR A 392 -1.43 -14.58 41.76
C TYR A 392 -1.13 -13.16 42.19
N TYR A 393 -2.04 -12.22 41.89
CA TYR A 393 -1.84 -10.79 42.10
C TYR A 393 -3.06 -10.17 42.74
N ILE A 394 -2.84 -9.26 43.69
CA ILE A 394 -3.88 -8.36 44.21
C ILE A 394 -4.12 -7.31 43.14
N ALA A 395 -5.39 -7.14 42.74
CA ALA A 395 -5.77 -6.14 41.78
C ALA A 395 -5.59 -4.73 42.33
N GLU A 396 -5.15 -3.83 41.45
CA GLU A 396 -5.22 -2.39 41.70
C GLU A 396 -6.67 -1.91 41.50
N MET A 397 -7.12 -0.96 42.31
CA MET A 397 -8.46 -0.41 42.15
C MET A 397 -8.40 0.88 41.34
N LEU A 398 -8.97 0.83 40.15
CA LEU A 398 -9.15 2.03 39.31
C LEU A 398 -10.24 2.91 39.92
N PRO A 399 -10.03 4.23 40.00
CA PRO A 399 -11.07 5.16 40.44
C PRO A 399 -12.36 5.01 39.64
N ALA A 400 -13.51 5.34 40.24
CA ALA A 400 -14.80 5.35 39.53
C ALA A 400 -14.80 6.31 38.31
N THR A 401 -14.04 7.40 38.43
CA THR A 401 -13.89 8.38 37.35
C THR A 401 -12.44 8.86 37.26
N PHE A 402 -11.88 8.84 36.05
CA PHE A 402 -10.53 9.32 35.80
C PHE A 402 -10.31 9.60 34.32
N TYR A 403 -9.27 10.38 34.03
CA TYR A 403 -8.78 10.55 32.67
C TYR A 403 -7.59 9.63 32.41
N THR A 404 -7.54 9.04 31.24
CA THR A 404 -6.40 8.22 30.83
C THR A 404 -5.91 8.62 29.44
N THR A 405 -4.60 8.49 29.22
CA THR A 405 -3.98 8.80 27.92
C THR A 405 -3.35 7.54 27.34
N ARG A 406 -3.97 7.05 26.28
CA ARG A 406 -3.44 5.95 25.48
C ARG A 406 -2.55 6.49 24.36
N ASN A 407 -1.38 5.90 24.20
CA ASN A 407 -0.44 6.21 23.14
C ASN A 407 -0.29 4.97 22.23
N ILE A 408 -0.24 5.20 20.90
CA ILE A 408 0.11 4.18 19.91
C ILE A 408 1.20 4.78 19.03
N ASP A 409 2.43 4.34 19.24
CA ASP A 409 3.61 4.77 18.49
C ASP A 409 3.99 3.71 17.45
N SER A 410 3.84 4.06 16.18
CA SER A 410 4.11 3.18 15.05
C SER A 410 5.09 3.85 14.10
N LYS A 411 6.25 3.24 13.91
CA LYS A 411 7.32 3.73 13.01
C LYS A 411 7.63 2.65 11.99
N GLN A 412 6.87 2.66 10.89
CA GLN A 412 7.01 1.67 9.84
C GLN A 412 8.18 2.03 8.92
N LEU A 413 9.01 1.03 8.63
CA LEU A 413 10.14 1.11 7.70
C LEU A 413 9.98 0.06 6.61
N ASP A 414 10.08 0.52 5.37
CA ASP A 414 10.02 -0.31 4.18
C ASP A 414 11.19 -0.01 3.27
N TYR A 415 11.89 -1.06 2.89
CA TYR A 415 12.98 -1.02 1.91
C TYR A 415 12.60 -1.90 0.74
N ALA A 416 12.89 -1.45 -0.48
CA ALA A 416 12.75 -2.29 -1.67
C ALA A 416 13.89 -2.04 -2.64
N ALA A 417 14.29 -3.11 -3.32
CA ALA A 417 15.18 -3.05 -4.47
C ALA A 417 14.67 -4.01 -5.55
N ASN A 418 14.63 -3.53 -6.79
CA ASN A 418 14.23 -4.30 -7.96
C ASN A 418 15.32 -4.22 -9.02
N LEU A 419 15.62 -5.35 -9.62
CA LEU A 419 16.48 -5.46 -10.80
C LEU A 419 15.68 -6.14 -11.90
N LYS A 420 15.59 -5.49 -13.07
CA LYS A 420 14.86 -6.00 -14.21
C LYS A 420 15.70 -5.89 -15.48
N ALA A 421 15.78 -6.95 -16.23
CA ALA A 421 16.32 -6.98 -17.56
C ALA A 421 15.18 -7.14 -18.57
N THR A 422 15.18 -6.29 -19.59
CA THR A 422 14.18 -6.31 -20.66
C THR A 422 14.85 -6.64 -21.98
N TRP A 423 14.22 -7.52 -22.70
CA TRP A 423 14.71 -8.01 -23.98
C TRP A 423 13.61 -7.88 -25.04
N VAL A 424 13.72 -6.89 -25.90
CA VAL A 424 12.78 -6.66 -26.98
C VAL A 424 13.36 -7.14 -28.28
N ARG A 425 12.61 -7.97 -29.02
CA ARG A 425 12.98 -8.57 -30.30
C ARG A 425 11.82 -8.58 -31.27
N SER A 426 12.18 -8.53 -32.53
CA SER A 426 11.24 -8.75 -33.62
C SER A 426 11.72 -9.89 -34.48
N TRP A 427 10.85 -10.86 -34.70
CA TRP A 427 11.05 -11.98 -35.62
C TRP A 427 10.04 -11.85 -36.76
N GLY A 428 10.47 -11.29 -37.90
CA GLY A 428 9.53 -10.83 -38.91
C GLY A 428 8.59 -9.76 -38.35
N ASP A 429 7.30 -9.99 -38.47
CA ASP A 429 6.27 -9.08 -37.99
C ASP A 429 5.89 -9.33 -36.50
N VAL A 430 6.41 -10.40 -35.91
CA VAL A 430 6.13 -10.73 -34.51
C VAL A 430 7.08 -9.96 -33.60
N HIS A 431 6.53 -9.22 -32.64
CA HIS A 431 7.30 -8.50 -31.63
C HIS A 431 7.22 -9.23 -30.29
N SER A 432 8.38 -9.49 -29.71
CA SER A 432 8.57 -10.11 -28.39
C SER A 432 9.14 -9.10 -27.43
N ASN A 433 8.58 -9.04 -26.24
CA ASN A 433 9.09 -8.26 -25.12
C ASN A 433 9.18 -9.15 -23.88
N ALA A 434 10.36 -9.73 -23.69
CA ALA A 434 10.68 -10.57 -22.54
C ALA A 434 11.21 -9.72 -21.39
N LYS A 435 10.76 -9.99 -20.18
CA LYS A 435 11.25 -9.38 -18.96
C LYS A 435 11.60 -10.47 -17.95
N ILE A 436 12.76 -10.36 -17.36
CA ILE A 436 13.16 -11.15 -16.21
C ILE A 436 13.55 -10.18 -15.09
N GLY A 437 13.13 -10.45 -13.89
CA GLY A 437 13.48 -9.58 -12.77
C GLY A 437 13.55 -10.32 -11.46
N ALA A 438 14.24 -9.67 -10.53
CA ALA A 438 14.31 -10.06 -9.13
C ALA A 438 13.97 -8.84 -8.26
N SER A 439 13.30 -9.07 -7.16
CA SER A 439 12.97 -8.02 -6.21
C SER A 439 13.21 -8.49 -4.78
N TRP A 440 13.68 -7.57 -3.96
CA TRP A 440 13.79 -7.73 -2.52
C TRP A 440 12.99 -6.62 -1.85
N ARG A 441 12.27 -6.98 -0.78
CA ARG A 441 11.59 -6.04 0.09
C ARG A 441 11.81 -6.44 1.54
N ALA A 442 12.00 -5.45 2.41
CA ALA A 442 12.03 -5.62 3.85
C ALA A 442 11.02 -4.69 4.50
N ASN A 443 10.22 -5.21 5.42
CA ASN A 443 9.23 -4.46 6.17
C ASN A 443 9.50 -4.62 7.66
N GLY A 444 9.36 -3.56 8.43
CA GLY A 444 9.51 -3.56 9.87
C GLY A 444 8.76 -2.42 10.53
N ASN A 445 8.62 -2.50 11.84
CA ASN A 445 8.08 -1.43 12.66
C ASN A 445 8.95 -1.28 13.90
N VAL A 446 9.48 -0.08 14.13
CA VAL A 446 10.39 0.24 15.24
C VAL A 446 9.76 1.21 16.24
N GLY A 447 8.43 1.29 16.27
CA GLY A 447 7.68 2.09 17.23
C GLY A 447 7.66 1.47 18.62
N GLU A 448 7.40 2.30 19.63
CA GLU A 448 7.22 1.86 21.02
C GLU A 448 5.94 1.03 21.22
N GLY A 449 5.04 1.04 20.22
CA GLY A 449 3.81 0.29 20.26
C GLY A 449 2.71 0.97 21.07
N GLU A 450 1.86 0.17 21.70
CA GLU A 450 0.77 0.66 22.53
C GLU A 450 1.20 0.76 23.99
N TYR A 451 1.00 1.93 24.59
CA TYR A 451 1.27 2.16 26.01
C TYR A 451 0.38 3.28 26.59
N TYR A 452 0.21 3.28 27.88
CA TYR A 452 -0.51 4.33 28.62
C TYR A 452 0.46 5.28 29.33
N ALA A 453 0.19 6.58 29.29
CA ALA A 453 1.04 7.59 29.93
C ALA A 453 1.15 7.39 31.45
N ALA A 454 0.08 6.86 32.07
CA ALA A 454 0.05 6.43 33.46
C ALA A 454 -0.36 4.95 33.49
N PRO A 455 0.56 3.99 33.53
CA PRO A 455 0.23 2.56 33.52
C PRO A 455 -0.77 2.10 34.57
N PRO A 456 -0.76 2.63 35.82
CA PRO A 456 -1.77 2.28 36.83
C PRO A 456 -3.20 2.72 36.46
N LEU A 457 -3.35 3.66 35.51
CA LEU A 457 -4.66 4.10 35.01
C LEU A 457 -4.99 3.47 33.65
N ALA A 458 -4.28 2.44 33.25
CA ALA A 458 -4.65 1.65 32.08
C ALA A 458 -5.90 0.81 32.37
N PRO A 459 -6.76 0.53 31.38
CA PRO A 459 -7.90 -0.38 31.53
C PRO A 459 -7.48 -1.78 32.00
N ASP A 460 -8.39 -2.47 32.68
CA ASP A 460 -8.15 -3.86 33.12
C ASP A 460 -7.72 -4.75 31.94
N GLY A 461 -6.75 -5.63 32.20
CA GLY A 461 -6.21 -6.54 31.21
C GLY A 461 -5.21 -5.91 30.21
N TYR A 462 -4.92 -4.61 30.31
CA TYR A 462 -3.91 -3.99 29.46
C TYR A 462 -2.51 -4.58 29.72
N ARG A 463 -1.77 -4.80 28.61
CA ARG A 463 -0.34 -5.18 28.62
C ARG A 463 0.40 -4.36 27.57
N PRO A 464 1.63 -3.90 27.87
CA PRO A 464 2.44 -3.20 26.88
C PRO A 464 2.81 -4.14 25.72
N ARG A 465 2.91 -3.58 24.52
CA ARG A 465 3.34 -4.31 23.34
C ARG A 465 4.28 -3.45 22.50
N PRO A 466 5.58 -3.52 22.74
CA PRO A 466 6.56 -2.84 21.91
C PRO A 466 6.61 -3.48 20.52
N TYR A 467 6.58 -2.66 19.46
CA TYR A 467 6.64 -3.14 18.08
C TYR A 467 8.07 -3.53 17.69
N THR A 468 9.06 -3.07 18.44
CA THR A 468 10.47 -3.44 18.29
C THR A 468 10.76 -4.94 18.50
N ASP A 469 9.88 -5.65 19.20
CA ASP A 469 10.02 -7.10 19.44
C ASP A 469 9.70 -7.92 18.19
N ILE A 470 9.09 -7.30 17.17
CA ILE A 470 8.71 -7.96 15.95
C ILE A 470 9.85 -7.81 14.92
N PRO A 471 10.42 -8.93 14.45
CA PRO A 471 11.53 -8.88 13.52
C PRO A 471 11.10 -8.40 12.13
N TYR A 472 12.07 -7.87 11.36
CA TYR A 472 11.82 -7.52 9.96
C TYR A 472 11.46 -8.75 9.13
N MET A 473 10.46 -8.59 8.29
CA MET A 473 10.06 -9.55 7.29
C MET A 473 10.75 -9.22 5.96
N HIS A 474 11.49 -10.19 5.41
CA HIS A 474 12.15 -10.05 4.11
C HIS A 474 11.40 -10.89 3.08
N ASN A 475 11.08 -10.29 1.95
CA ASN A 475 10.47 -10.98 0.81
C ASN A 475 11.38 -10.90 -0.41
N LEU A 476 11.80 -12.06 -0.92
CA LEU A 476 12.54 -12.20 -2.17
C LEU A 476 11.60 -12.72 -3.24
N ALA A 477 11.67 -12.16 -4.43
CA ALA A 477 10.89 -12.62 -5.55
C ALA A 477 11.71 -12.64 -6.84
N ALA A 478 11.35 -13.57 -7.71
CA ALA A 478 11.80 -13.62 -9.09
C ALA A 478 10.60 -13.74 -10.01
N TYR A 479 10.67 -13.11 -11.18
CA TYR A 479 9.60 -13.17 -12.17
C TYR A 479 10.13 -13.23 -13.59
N LEU A 480 9.32 -13.85 -14.44
CA LEU A 480 9.49 -13.88 -15.88
C LEU A 480 8.16 -13.48 -16.51
N GLU A 481 8.20 -12.61 -17.51
CA GLU A 481 7.04 -12.18 -18.28
C GLU A 481 7.43 -12.04 -19.76
N GLU A 482 6.62 -12.60 -20.64
CA GLU A 482 6.75 -12.48 -22.08
C GLU A 482 5.48 -11.85 -22.65
N THR A 483 5.64 -10.82 -23.47
CA THR A 483 4.56 -10.22 -24.25
C THR A 483 4.84 -10.35 -25.72
N LEU A 484 4.02 -11.13 -26.42
CA LEU A 484 4.05 -11.30 -27.85
C LEU A 484 3.01 -10.42 -28.51
N THR A 485 3.42 -9.68 -29.53
CA THR A 485 2.51 -8.91 -30.39
C THR A 485 2.62 -9.43 -31.82
N VAL A 486 1.51 -9.92 -32.35
CA VAL A 486 1.41 -10.51 -33.68
C VAL A 486 0.47 -9.65 -34.51
N PRO A 487 0.96 -8.83 -35.44
CA PRO A 487 0.11 -8.14 -36.40
C PRO A 487 -0.44 -9.15 -37.41
N LEU A 488 -1.74 -9.05 -37.71
CA LEU A 488 -2.46 -9.93 -38.62
C LEU A 488 -3.21 -9.07 -39.67
N GLY A 489 -2.46 -8.37 -40.52
CA GLY A 489 -2.99 -7.38 -41.45
C GLY A 489 -3.52 -6.14 -40.73
N THR A 490 -4.82 -5.86 -40.81
CA THR A 490 -5.47 -4.74 -40.07
C THR A 490 -5.76 -5.07 -38.60
N THR A 491 -5.61 -6.33 -38.20
CA THR A 491 -5.84 -6.81 -36.84
C THR A 491 -4.52 -7.00 -36.11
N SER A 492 -4.55 -7.09 -34.78
CA SER A 492 -3.38 -7.46 -33.99
C SER A 492 -3.75 -8.30 -32.79
N LEU A 493 -2.94 -9.30 -32.52
CA LEU A 493 -3.05 -10.14 -31.34
C LEU A 493 -1.87 -9.86 -30.40
N GLN A 494 -2.18 -9.57 -29.14
CA GLN A 494 -1.18 -9.44 -28.08
C GLN A 494 -1.45 -10.51 -27.03
N LEU A 495 -0.41 -11.23 -26.63
CA LEU A 495 -0.44 -12.27 -25.61
C LEU A 495 0.64 -11.95 -24.56
N MET A 496 0.24 -11.81 -23.32
CA MET A 496 1.17 -11.69 -22.20
C MET A 496 1.05 -12.92 -21.31
N ALA A 497 2.14 -13.59 -21.06
CA ALA A 497 2.26 -14.70 -20.12
C ALA A 497 3.37 -14.42 -19.12
N GLY A 498 3.08 -14.57 -17.84
CA GLY A 498 4.04 -14.29 -16.78
C GLY A 498 3.90 -15.24 -15.61
N VAL A 499 4.96 -15.38 -14.87
CA VAL A 499 5.00 -16.12 -13.60
C VAL A 499 5.88 -15.38 -12.60
N ARG A 500 5.42 -15.32 -11.37
CA ARG A 500 6.17 -14.77 -10.24
C ARG A 500 6.26 -15.80 -9.13
N ALA A 501 7.47 -16.02 -8.63
CA ALA A 501 7.75 -16.84 -7.46
C ALA A 501 8.24 -15.92 -6.34
N GLU A 502 7.72 -16.11 -5.14
CA GLU A 502 8.11 -15.32 -3.97
C GLU A 502 8.48 -16.24 -2.81
N LYS A 503 9.46 -15.82 -2.03
CA LYS A 503 9.89 -16.46 -0.78
C LYS A 503 10.01 -15.41 0.31
N THR A 504 9.30 -15.63 1.40
CA THR A 504 9.35 -14.74 2.57
C THR A 504 10.17 -15.39 3.67
N PHE A 505 11.03 -14.58 4.30
CA PHE A 505 11.84 -14.95 5.44
C PHE A 505 11.39 -14.14 6.66
N ILE A 506 10.88 -14.85 7.65
CA ILE A 506 10.36 -14.28 8.88
C ILE A 506 11.02 -15.02 10.04
N LYS A 507 11.61 -14.30 10.97
CA LYS A 507 12.19 -14.87 12.18
C LYS A 507 11.14 -15.00 13.29
N ASN A 508 11.40 -15.84 14.27
CA ASN A 508 10.59 -16.01 15.47
C ASN A 508 9.12 -16.33 15.19
N THR A 509 8.84 -17.08 14.12
CA THR A 509 7.52 -17.56 13.75
C THR A 509 7.59 -19.05 13.45
N GLN A 510 6.48 -19.75 13.65
CA GLN A 510 6.31 -21.17 13.35
C GLN A 510 5.72 -21.42 11.95
N TYR A 511 5.56 -20.37 11.13
CA TYR A 511 4.97 -20.51 9.81
C TYR A 511 5.93 -21.15 8.81
N GLU A 512 5.52 -22.30 8.27
CA GLU A 512 6.30 -23.03 7.25
C GLU A 512 5.97 -22.57 5.82
N ASN A 513 4.77 -22.05 5.62
CA ASN A 513 4.23 -21.71 4.29
C ASN A 513 4.64 -20.31 3.84
N THR A 514 5.92 -20.14 3.52
CA THR A 514 6.51 -18.84 3.21
C THR A 514 6.72 -18.59 1.71
N SER A 515 6.22 -19.47 0.83
CA SER A 515 6.44 -19.38 -0.62
C SER A 515 5.13 -19.23 -1.38
N SER A 516 5.17 -18.53 -2.49
CA SER A 516 4.05 -18.40 -3.40
C SER A 516 4.45 -18.53 -4.87
N LEU A 517 3.47 -18.88 -5.73
CA LEU A 517 3.63 -18.96 -7.17
C LEU A 517 2.40 -18.39 -7.87
N SER A 518 2.60 -17.32 -8.62
CA SER A 518 1.54 -16.50 -9.20
C SER A 518 1.64 -16.46 -10.74
N PRO A 519 1.03 -17.43 -11.46
CA PRO A 519 0.94 -17.40 -12.91
C PRO A 519 -0.11 -16.39 -13.39
N ARG A 520 0.14 -15.75 -14.53
CA ARG A 520 -0.70 -14.71 -15.13
C ARG A 520 -0.73 -14.81 -16.65
N LEU A 521 -1.88 -14.57 -17.24
CA LEU A 521 -2.11 -14.59 -18.68
C LEU A 521 -3.06 -13.45 -19.04
N ASN A 522 -2.69 -12.65 -20.03
CA ASN A 522 -3.56 -11.65 -20.64
C ASN A 522 -3.54 -11.78 -22.16
N LEU A 523 -4.68 -11.58 -22.77
CA LEU A 523 -4.89 -11.60 -24.21
C LEU A 523 -5.59 -10.30 -24.62
N LYS A 524 -5.11 -9.67 -25.69
CA LYS A 524 -5.75 -8.51 -26.31
C LYS A 524 -5.80 -8.71 -27.82
N PHE A 525 -6.99 -8.72 -28.38
CA PHE A 525 -7.23 -8.88 -29.80
C PHE A 525 -7.89 -7.63 -30.35
N ARG A 526 -7.15 -6.85 -31.11
CA ARG A 526 -7.66 -5.70 -31.85
C ARG A 526 -8.20 -6.18 -33.19
N ILE A 527 -9.50 -6.21 -33.34
CA ILE A 527 -10.18 -6.64 -34.59
C ILE A 527 -10.03 -5.56 -35.67
N ASN A 528 -10.20 -4.30 -35.28
CA ASN A 528 -9.99 -3.12 -36.08
C ASN A 528 -9.81 -1.89 -35.16
N ASP A 529 -9.79 -0.68 -35.72
CA ASP A 529 -9.61 0.56 -34.94
C ASP A 529 -10.81 0.90 -34.03
N HIS A 530 -11.95 0.24 -34.25
CA HIS A 530 -13.18 0.46 -33.50
C HIS A 530 -13.46 -0.60 -32.43
N VAL A 531 -12.94 -1.82 -32.60
CA VAL A 531 -13.29 -2.96 -31.74
C VAL A 531 -12.04 -3.67 -31.26
N THR A 532 -11.92 -3.74 -29.94
CA THR A 532 -10.87 -4.53 -29.25
C THR A 532 -11.53 -5.48 -28.25
N VAL A 533 -11.12 -6.73 -28.25
CA VAL A 533 -11.52 -7.74 -27.26
C VAL A 533 -10.30 -8.08 -26.41
N ARG A 534 -10.50 -8.18 -25.13
CA ARG A 534 -9.43 -8.54 -24.18
C ARG A 534 -9.90 -9.56 -23.16
N GLY A 535 -8.97 -10.33 -22.63
CA GLY A 535 -9.23 -11.29 -21.57
C GLY A 535 -8.01 -11.44 -20.69
N GLY A 536 -8.23 -11.80 -19.46
CA GLY A 536 -7.18 -12.04 -18.49
C GLY A 536 -7.54 -13.19 -17.55
N TRP A 537 -6.53 -13.93 -17.17
CA TRP A 537 -6.61 -14.93 -16.10
C TRP A 537 -5.31 -14.94 -15.31
N GLY A 538 -5.44 -15.01 -13.99
CA GLY A 538 -4.24 -15.07 -13.16
C GLY A 538 -4.51 -15.37 -11.72
N ILE A 539 -3.42 -15.71 -11.03
CA ILE A 539 -3.37 -15.89 -9.60
C ILE A 539 -2.52 -14.77 -9.02
N THR A 540 -3.04 -14.12 -7.99
CA THR A 540 -2.30 -13.15 -7.18
C THR A 540 -2.37 -13.57 -5.71
N GLU A 541 -1.30 -13.32 -4.96
CA GLU A 541 -1.21 -13.77 -3.58
C GLU A 541 -0.76 -12.61 -2.69
N LYS A 542 -1.38 -12.50 -1.50
CA LYS A 542 -1.13 -11.47 -0.50
C LYS A 542 -0.53 -12.09 0.75
N LEU A 543 0.61 -11.54 1.19
CA LEU A 543 1.27 -11.90 2.45
C LEU A 543 0.38 -11.61 3.66
N PRO A 544 0.45 -12.45 4.71
CA PRO A 544 -0.11 -12.09 6.01
C PRO A 544 0.51 -10.81 6.56
N SER A 545 -0.32 -10.00 7.22
CA SER A 545 0.18 -8.83 7.95
C SER A 545 0.88 -9.24 9.24
N PHE A 546 1.65 -8.35 9.83
CA PHE A 546 2.27 -8.58 11.13
C PHE A 546 1.26 -8.88 12.23
N ASN A 547 0.05 -8.33 12.14
CA ASN A 547 -1.02 -8.63 13.09
C ASN A 547 -1.46 -10.09 13.05
N VAL A 548 -1.41 -10.71 11.87
CA VAL A 548 -1.70 -12.15 11.68
C VAL A 548 -0.51 -13.01 12.07
N LEU A 549 0.71 -12.61 11.68
CA LEU A 549 1.93 -13.37 11.94
C LEU A 549 2.38 -13.32 13.40
N TYR A 550 2.14 -12.20 14.06
CA TYR A 550 2.51 -11.94 15.44
C TYR A 550 1.28 -11.42 16.20
N PRO A 551 0.31 -12.30 16.51
CA PRO A 551 -0.87 -11.91 17.26
C PRO A 551 -0.49 -11.34 18.62
N LEU A 552 -1.35 -10.50 19.18
CA LEU A 552 -1.18 -9.96 20.53
C LEU A 552 -0.98 -11.09 21.53
N PRO A 553 -0.01 -10.99 22.43
CA PRO A 553 0.05 -11.90 23.56
C PRO A 553 -1.26 -11.79 24.35
N GLU A 554 -1.88 -12.90 24.61
CA GLU A 554 -3.11 -12.96 25.39
C GLU A 554 -2.78 -13.32 26.83
N TYR A 555 -3.37 -12.59 27.75
CA TYR A 555 -3.30 -12.85 29.17
C TYR A 555 -4.70 -13.22 29.67
N ARG A 556 -4.73 -14.20 30.54
CA ARG A 556 -5.94 -14.57 31.22
C ARG A 556 -5.86 -14.14 32.65
N ASP A 557 -6.68 -13.17 33.02
CA ASP A 557 -6.87 -12.71 34.38
C ASP A 557 -8.14 -13.35 34.94
N THR A 558 -7.96 -14.37 35.78
CA THR A 558 -9.08 -15.07 36.40
C THR A 558 -9.21 -14.61 37.83
N ARG A 559 -10.31 -13.94 38.15
CA ARG A 559 -10.59 -13.60 39.54
C ARG A 559 -10.77 -14.86 40.38
N VAL A 560 -9.86 -15.08 41.32
CA VAL A 560 -9.81 -16.24 42.19
C VAL A 560 -10.33 -15.96 43.59
N PHE A 561 -10.31 -14.68 44.00
CA PHE A 561 -10.76 -14.26 45.32
C PHE A 561 -11.40 -12.87 45.22
N SER A 562 -12.45 -12.65 46.03
CA SER A 562 -12.99 -11.33 46.31
C SER A 562 -13.56 -11.27 47.71
N ASN A 563 -13.26 -10.18 48.41
CA ASN A 563 -13.84 -9.92 49.69
C ASN A 563 -14.14 -8.42 49.85
N THR A 564 -15.36 -8.11 50.32
CA THR A 564 -15.76 -6.75 50.67
C THR A 564 -15.77 -6.62 52.17
N TYR A 565 -14.82 -5.88 52.72
CA TYR A 565 -14.57 -5.80 54.12
C TYR A 565 -15.06 -4.49 54.79
N SER A 566 -15.48 -3.54 53.98
CA SER A 566 -16.11 -2.28 54.42
C SER A 566 -17.07 -1.79 53.28
N PRO A 567 -18.09 -1.00 53.59
CA PRO A 567 -18.85 -0.30 52.53
C PRO A 567 -17.87 0.43 51.59
N ASN A 568 -17.84 0.12 50.35
CA ASN A 568 -16.97 0.68 49.33
C ASN A 568 -15.49 0.25 49.37
N ARG A 569 -15.09 -0.75 50.16
CA ARG A 569 -13.74 -1.30 50.17
C ARG A 569 -13.74 -2.81 49.93
N SER A 570 -13.17 -3.20 48.80
CA SER A 570 -13.03 -4.59 48.39
C SER A 570 -11.58 -4.90 48.00
N VAL A 571 -11.21 -6.14 48.19
CA VAL A 571 -9.94 -6.70 47.68
C VAL A 571 -10.28 -7.79 46.66
N TYR A 572 -9.55 -7.83 45.58
CA TYR A 572 -9.66 -8.84 44.55
C TYR A 572 -8.29 -9.46 44.30
N VAL A 573 -8.23 -10.78 44.19
CA VAL A 573 -7.04 -11.50 43.75
C VAL A 573 -7.30 -12.18 42.44
N TYR A 574 -6.41 -12.02 41.54
CA TYR A 574 -6.48 -12.62 40.19
C TYR A 574 -5.30 -13.58 40.02
N HIS A 575 -5.57 -14.69 39.35
CA HIS A 575 -4.57 -15.53 38.75
C HIS A 575 -4.37 -15.07 37.32
N THR A 576 -3.21 -14.48 37.04
CA THR A 576 -2.79 -14.11 35.70
C THR A 576 -2.06 -15.27 35.06
N GLN A 577 -2.45 -15.63 33.85
CA GLN A 577 -1.77 -16.64 33.05
C GLN A 577 -1.50 -16.09 31.64
N PRO A 578 -0.23 -15.89 31.29
CA PRO A 578 0.13 -15.57 29.90
C PRO A 578 -0.11 -16.81 29.02
N TYR A 579 -0.68 -16.58 27.87
CA TYR A 579 -0.80 -17.62 26.86
C TYR A 579 0.35 -17.56 25.90
N GLN A 580 0.83 -18.74 25.48
CA GLN A 580 1.61 -18.80 24.26
C GLN A 580 0.75 -18.24 23.12
N ILE A 581 1.40 -17.40 22.30
CA ILE A 581 0.84 -16.93 21.05
C ILE A 581 0.37 -18.17 20.26
N LEU A 582 -0.91 -18.19 19.90
CA LEU A 582 -1.46 -19.28 19.11
C LEU A 582 -1.21 -18.99 17.65
N TYR A 583 -0.29 -19.74 17.06
CA TYR A 583 -0.06 -19.73 15.63
C TYR A 583 -0.96 -20.75 14.95
N ASN A 584 -1.45 -20.40 13.78
CA ASN A 584 -2.11 -21.35 12.90
C ASN A 584 -1.06 -21.96 11.95
N ASP A 585 -0.60 -23.17 12.24
CA ASP A 585 0.44 -23.85 11.46
C ASP A 585 0.00 -24.11 10.01
N ASN A 586 -1.30 -24.07 9.73
CA ASN A 586 -1.88 -24.22 8.40
C ASN A 586 -2.16 -22.90 7.69
N LEU A 587 -1.71 -21.75 8.24
CA LEU A 587 -1.93 -20.46 7.62
C LEU A 587 -1.27 -20.40 6.24
N ARG A 588 -2.06 -20.03 5.23
CA ARG A 588 -1.64 -19.92 3.84
C ARG A 588 -1.68 -18.48 3.41
N TRP A 589 -0.98 -18.17 2.30
CA TRP A 589 -1.16 -16.89 1.65
C TRP A 589 -2.59 -16.74 1.15
N GLN A 590 -3.17 -15.56 1.37
CA GLN A 590 -4.45 -15.22 0.78
C GLN A 590 -4.28 -15.23 -0.75
N ARG A 591 -5.02 -16.09 -1.43
CA ARG A 591 -4.92 -16.31 -2.88
C ARG A 591 -6.15 -15.81 -3.58
N ASN A 592 -5.99 -14.91 -4.54
CA ASN A 592 -7.06 -14.46 -5.40
C ASN A 592 -6.88 -15.02 -6.83
N ARG A 593 -7.94 -15.61 -7.36
CA ARG A 593 -8.05 -16.03 -8.75
C ARG A 593 -8.90 -15.02 -9.49
N ASN A 594 -8.27 -14.34 -10.44
CA ASN A 594 -8.91 -13.34 -11.26
C ASN A 594 -9.15 -13.90 -12.66
N ALA A 595 -10.35 -13.70 -13.19
CA ALA A 595 -10.66 -13.91 -14.61
C ALA A 595 -11.46 -12.72 -15.10
N GLU A 596 -11.15 -12.23 -16.29
CA GLU A 596 -11.88 -11.12 -16.90
C GLU A 596 -11.97 -11.26 -18.42
N VAL A 597 -13.08 -10.73 -18.97
CA VAL A 597 -13.28 -10.53 -20.40
C VAL A 597 -13.81 -9.12 -20.61
N GLY A 598 -13.25 -8.39 -21.57
CA GLY A 598 -13.65 -7.04 -21.90
C GLY A 598 -13.81 -6.82 -23.40
N VAL A 599 -14.70 -5.91 -23.75
CA VAL A 599 -14.88 -5.42 -25.11
C VAL A 599 -14.84 -3.91 -25.09
N ASP A 600 -13.94 -3.33 -25.88
CA ASP A 600 -13.77 -1.89 -26.03
C ASP A 600 -14.21 -1.48 -27.42
N LEU A 601 -15.17 -0.55 -27.47
CA LEU A 601 -15.77 -0.03 -28.69
C LEU A 601 -15.44 1.46 -28.82
N ARG A 602 -15.05 1.89 -30.03
CA ARG A 602 -14.87 3.29 -30.38
C ARG A 602 -15.83 3.64 -31.54
N ILE A 603 -16.81 4.46 -31.25
CA ILE A 603 -17.85 4.85 -32.21
C ILE A 603 -17.87 6.37 -32.28
N GLY A 604 -17.37 6.93 -33.42
CA GLY A 604 -17.18 8.37 -33.55
C GLY A 604 -16.24 8.90 -32.44
N GLY A 605 -16.67 9.91 -31.70
CA GLY A 605 -15.90 10.48 -30.55
C GLY A 605 -16.13 9.76 -29.21
N THR A 606 -16.92 8.68 -29.19
CA THR A 606 -17.31 7.98 -27.94
C THR A 606 -16.56 6.68 -27.81
N SER A 607 -16.03 6.43 -26.59
CA SER A 607 -15.43 5.14 -26.20
C SER A 607 -16.32 4.45 -25.18
N VAL A 608 -16.67 3.19 -25.44
CA VAL A 608 -17.46 2.33 -24.56
C VAL A 608 -16.62 1.12 -24.20
N SER A 609 -16.45 0.84 -22.90
CA SER A 609 -15.75 -0.33 -22.41
C SER A 609 -16.68 -1.15 -21.52
N LEU A 610 -16.92 -2.39 -21.91
CA LEU A 610 -17.70 -3.37 -21.15
C LEU A 610 -16.75 -4.43 -20.61
N VAL A 611 -16.75 -4.66 -19.30
CA VAL A 611 -15.89 -5.65 -18.63
C VAL A 611 -16.71 -6.52 -17.71
N GLY A 612 -16.67 -7.81 -17.96
CA GLY A 612 -17.13 -8.84 -17.04
C GLY A 612 -15.92 -9.43 -16.31
N TYR A 613 -16.00 -9.58 -14.99
CA TYR A 613 -14.93 -10.18 -14.22
C TYR A 613 -15.47 -11.15 -13.17
N PHE A 614 -14.64 -12.12 -12.82
CA PHE A 614 -14.87 -13.07 -11.75
C PHE A 614 -13.62 -13.11 -10.86
N ASN A 615 -13.82 -12.83 -9.58
CA ASN A 615 -12.78 -12.89 -8.56
C ASN A 615 -13.16 -13.92 -7.51
N ARG A 616 -12.23 -14.80 -7.18
CA ARG A 616 -12.40 -15.78 -6.13
C ARG A 616 -11.24 -15.74 -5.17
N THR A 617 -11.48 -15.25 -3.96
CA THR A 617 -10.49 -15.22 -2.88
C THR A 617 -10.57 -16.53 -2.08
N LYS A 618 -9.42 -17.18 -1.92
CA LYS A 618 -9.22 -18.32 -1.03
C LYS A 618 -8.29 -17.93 0.10
N TYR A 619 -8.52 -18.51 1.25
CA TYR A 619 -7.71 -18.33 2.45
C TYR A 619 -7.64 -16.85 2.90
N PRO A 620 -8.79 -16.12 3.00
CA PRO A 620 -8.80 -14.80 3.63
C PRO A 620 -8.40 -14.95 5.10
N TYR A 621 -7.73 -13.93 5.64
CA TYR A 621 -7.33 -13.93 7.05
C TYR A 621 -8.51 -13.47 7.90
N GLU A 622 -8.94 -14.33 8.83
CA GLU A 622 -10.06 -14.06 9.73
C GLU A 622 -9.69 -14.44 11.17
N PRO A 623 -10.11 -13.67 12.17
CA PRO A 623 -9.97 -14.07 13.58
C PRO A 623 -10.85 -15.28 13.87
N PHE A 624 -10.32 -16.23 14.62
CA PHE A 624 -11.04 -17.42 15.05
C PHE A 624 -10.91 -17.60 16.56
N SER A 625 -12.03 -17.94 17.20
CA SER A 625 -12.10 -18.14 18.64
C SER A 625 -12.51 -19.56 18.99
N TYR A 626 -11.84 -20.18 19.93
CA TYR A 626 -12.22 -21.50 20.44
C TYR A 626 -12.19 -21.55 21.97
N LYS A 627 -13.05 -22.42 22.54
CA LYS A 627 -13.16 -22.59 23.98
C LYS A 627 -12.06 -23.53 24.50
N VAL A 628 -11.47 -23.16 25.60
CA VAL A 628 -10.46 -23.96 26.31
C VAL A 628 -10.91 -24.22 27.73
N MET A 629 -10.69 -25.44 28.22
CA MET A 629 -10.98 -25.82 29.61
C MET A 629 -10.15 -25.01 30.59
N GLY A 630 -10.78 -24.51 31.63
CA GLY A 630 -10.18 -23.52 32.50
C GLY A 630 -9.30 -24.07 33.61
N LEU A 631 -8.53 -23.16 34.14
CA LEU A 631 -7.74 -23.36 35.34
C LEU A 631 -8.60 -23.39 36.62
N PRO A 632 -8.13 -24.04 37.68
CA PRO A 632 -8.76 -23.91 38.98
C PRO A 632 -8.67 -22.47 39.48
N SER A 633 -9.78 -21.95 39.98
CA SER A 633 -9.82 -20.66 40.67
C SER A 633 -10.06 -20.90 42.17
N LYS A 634 -9.37 -20.15 43.00
CA LYS A 634 -9.52 -20.22 44.46
C LYS A 634 -10.63 -19.29 44.89
N MET A 635 -11.47 -19.74 45.78
CA MET A 635 -12.57 -18.98 46.38
C MET A 635 -12.54 -19.17 47.90
N PRO A 636 -12.93 -18.19 48.72
CA PRO A 636 -13.14 -18.41 50.15
C PRO A 636 -14.04 -19.60 50.38
N ASP A 637 -13.75 -20.44 51.35
CA ASP A 637 -14.52 -21.63 51.63
C ASP A 637 -15.84 -21.36 52.42
N GLY A 638 -16.06 -20.12 52.78
CA GLY A 638 -17.23 -19.70 53.57
C GLY A 638 -17.10 -19.95 55.05
N SER A 639 -15.95 -20.44 55.54
CA SER A 639 -15.68 -20.53 56.96
C SER A 639 -15.70 -19.14 57.60
N SER A 640 -16.12 -19.06 58.86
CA SER A 640 -16.29 -17.79 59.59
C SER A 640 -14.91 -17.21 59.95
N PHE A 641 -14.28 -16.57 58.99
CA PHE A 641 -13.06 -15.77 59.19
C PHE A 641 -13.42 -14.37 59.71
N GLN A 642 -12.93 -14.03 60.91
CA GLN A 642 -13.15 -12.69 61.47
C GLN A 642 -12.18 -11.70 60.86
N MET A 643 -12.68 -10.86 59.98
CA MET A 643 -11.90 -9.84 59.26
C MET A 643 -11.43 -8.74 60.25
N PRO A 644 -10.16 -8.34 60.25
CA PRO A 644 -9.70 -7.17 60.97
C PRO A 644 -10.42 -5.88 60.57
N SER A 645 -10.43 -4.89 61.44
CA SER A 645 -11.10 -3.60 61.19
C SER A 645 -10.46 -2.81 60.05
N ASN A 646 -9.13 -2.93 59.91
CA ASN A 646 -8.36 -2.29 58.84
C ASN A 646 -7.42 -3.33 58.20
N PRO A 647 -7.94 -4.23 57.35
CA PRO A 647 -7.23 -5.35 56.82
C PRO A 647 -6.16 -4.95 55.79
N LEU A 648 -4.99 -5.55 55.89
CA LEU A 648 -3.92 -5.55 54.91
C LEU A 648 -3.80 -6.96 54.32
N PHE A 649 -3.86 -7.07 53.02
CA PHE A 649 -3.81 -8.33 52.28
C PHE A 649 -2.46 -8.56 51.63
N ARG A 650 -2.02 -9.82 51.60
CA ARG A 650 -0.88 -10.32 50.83
C ARG A 650 -1.28 -11.60 50.15
N VAL A 651 -0.85 -11.81 48.93
CA VAL A 651 -0.99 -13.07 48.19
C VAL A 651 0.40 -13.65 47.93
N ASP A 652 0.53 -14.94 48.08
CA ASP A 652 1.70 -15.66 47.58
C ASP A 652 1.54 -15.83 46.06
N SER A 653 2.46 -15.28 45.30
CA SER A 653 2.37 -15.22 43.83
C SER A 653 2.47 -16.60 43.18
N GLN A 654 3.00 -17.61 43.86
CA GLN A 654 3.17 -18.96 43.33
C GLN A 654 2.04 -19.90 43.76
N THR A 655 1.70 -19.91 45.05
CA THR A 655 0.70 -20.83 45.59
C THR A 655 -0.71 -20.28 45.52
N GLY A 656 -0.85 -18.94 45.47
CA GLY A 656 -2.13 -18.24 45.53
C GLY A 656 -2.72 -18.26 46.95
N GLU A 657 -1.95 -18.56 47.97
CA GLU A 657 -2.37 -18.44 49.37
C GLU A 657 -2.55 -16.98 49.71
N ILE A 658 -3.68 -16.67 50.34
CA ILE A 658 -4.05 -15.30 50.70
C ILE A 658 -3.90 -15.15 52.19
N PHE A 659 -3.18 -14.12 52.61
CA PHE A 659 -2.92 -13.77 54.00
C PHE A 659 -3.53 -12.42 54.31
N VAL A 660 -4.02 -12.26 55.53
CA VAL A 660 -4.53 -11.02 56.07
C VAL A 660 -3.91 -10.71 57.41
N ARG A 661 -3.70 -9.44 57.71
CA ARG A 661 -3.36 -8.93 59.05
C ARG A 661 -4.02 -7.58 59.29
N ASP A 662 -4.11 -7.17 60.54
CA ASP A 662 -4.54 -5.81 60.86
C ASP A 662 -3.42 -4.81 60.53
N LYS A 663 -3.75 -3.74 59.78
CA LYS A 663 -2.84 -2.66 59.45
C LYS A 663 -2.47 -1.83 60.70
N ASP A 664 -3.44 -1.72 61.64
CA ASP A 664 -3.31 -0.90 62.83
C ASP A 664 -2.55 -1.65 63.95
N ASP A 665 -2.39 -2.97 63.85
CA ASP A 665 -1.55 -3.79 64.70
C ASP A 665 -0.41 -4.48 63.91
N PRO A 666 0.73 -3.80 63.68
CA PRO A 666 1.87 -4.38 62.98
C PRO A 666 2.48 -5.61 63.70
N SER A 667 2.19 -5.80 64.97
CA SER A 667 2.68 -6.97 65.74
C SER A 667 1.82 -8.21 65.47
N ALA A 668 0.61 -8.06 64.95
CA ALA A 668 -0.22 -9.20 64.54
C ALA A 668 0.43 -9.92 63.36
N GLY A 669 0.57 -11.23 63.50
CA GLY A 669 1.10 -12.07 62.43
C GLY A 669 0.14 -12.14 61.22
N TRP A 670 0.67 -12.57 60.11
CA TRP A 670 -0.15 -12.88 58.93
C TRP A 670 -0.96 -14.14 59.15
N ILE A 671 -2.28 -14.08 58.95
CA ILE A 671 -3.20 -15.20 59.08
C ILE A 671 -3.57 -15.67 57.66
N ALA A 672 -3.38 -16.97 57.38
CA ALA A 672 -3.78 -17.56 56.11
C ALA A 672 -5.30 -17.68 56.02
N MET A 673 -5.87 -17.32 54.89
CA MET A 673 -7.31 -17.48 54.59
C MET A 673 -7.53 -18.80 53.89
N GLU A 674 -8.54 -19.58 54.35
CA GLU A 674 -8.92 -20.82 53.67
C GLU A 674 -9.66 -20.50 52.36
N THR A 675 -9.34 -21.24 51.31
CA THR A 675 -9.92 -21.08 49.98
C THR A 675 -10.24 -22.44 49.34
N THR A 676 -11.30 -22.48 48.58
CA THR A 676 -11.68 -23.65 47.75
C THR A 676 -11.32 -23.44 46.30
N SER A 677 -11.13 -24.52 45.55
CA SER A 677 -10.72 -24.45 44.14
C SER A 677 -11.91 -24.82 43.21
N THR A 678 -12.19 -24.01 42.22
CA THR A 678 -13.19 -24.23 41.19
C THR A 678 -12.56 -24.12 39.78
N LYS A 679 -13.16 -24.79 38.78
CA LYS A 679 -12.71 -24.74 37.37
C LYS A 679 -13.57 -23.78 36.56
N ARG A 680 -12.96 -22.96 35.74
CA ARG A 680 -13.66 -22.06 34.79
C ARG A 680 -13.23 -22.32 33.37
N THR A 681 -14.12 -22.11 32.40
CA THR A 681 -13.83 -22.17 30.96
C THR A 681 -13.58 -20.79 30.40
N PHE A 682 -12.79 -20.68 29.34
CA PHE A 682 -12.47 -19.43 28.67
C PHE A 682 -12.29 -19.63 27.17
N VAL A 683 -12.16 -18.52 26.43
CA VAL A 683 -12.02 -18.51 24.98
C VAL A 683 -10.59 -18.05 24.62
N LYS A 684 -9.96 -18.74 23.69
CA LYS A 684 -8.72 -18.32 23.03
C LYS A 684 -8.98 -17.89 21.62
N ASN A 685 -8.23 -16.92 21.16
CA ASN A 685 -8.32 -16.37 19.80
C ASN A 685 -7.04 -16.66 19.00
N THR A 686 -7.22 -16.87 17.71
CA THR A 686 -6.14 -16.99 16.72
C THR A 686 -6.64 -16.52 15.36
N TYR A 687 -5.74 -16.35 14.40
CA TYR A 687 -6.12 -16.14 13.00
C TYR A 687 -6.12 -17.47 12.25
N GLN A 688 -7.08 -17.63 11.38
CA GLN A 688 -7.15 -18.78 10.46
C GLN A 688 -7.29 -18.28 9.02
N ASP A 689 -6.82 -19.09 8.09
CA ASP A 689 -7.24 -19.01 6.72
C ASP A 689 -8.62 -19.65 6.59
N ASN A 690 -9.64 -18.88 6.33
CA ASN A 690 -10.95 -19.45 6.06
C ASN A 690 -10.85 -20.29 4.78
N GLY A 691 -11.01 -21.62 4.89
CA GLY A 691 -11.03 -22.53 3.77
C GLY A 691 -12.22 -22.31 2.82
N SER A 692 -13.21 -21.52 3.23
CA SER A 692 -14.36 -21.17 2.38
C SER A 692 -13.95 -20.07 1.39
N PRO A 693 -14.09 -20.27 0.08
CA PRO A 693 -13.83 -19.24 -0.90
C PRO A 693 -14.88 -18.13 -0.81
N VAL A 694 -14.44 -16.88 -1.01
CA VAL A 694 -15.31 -15.71 -1.22
C VAL A 694 -15.28 -15.39 -2.71
N ASP A 695 -16.43 -15.49 -3.35
CA ASP A 695 -16.62 -15.26 -4.80
C ASP A 695 -17.04 -13.82 -5.09
#